data_292f923449800687c3e212a1589e85f0
#
_entry.id   292f923449800687c3e212a1589e85f0
#
_cell.length_a   1.000
_cell.length_b   1.000
_cell.length_c   1.000
_cell.angle_alpha   90.00
_cell.angle_beta   90.00
_cell.angle_gamma   90.00
#
_symmetry.space_group_name_H-M   'P 1'
#
loop_
_entity.id
_entity.type
_entity.pdbx_description
1 polymer ?
#
loop_
_entity_poly.entity_id
_entity_poly.type
_entity_poly.pdbx_seq_one_letter_code
_entity_poly.pdbx_strand_id
1 'polypeptide(L)'
;MIALMLRVRLLIFAGIALALVLLLAFGKEVRYDQSIESFFAEDDPAVVAYRDASGMFGNDQFVFISYHDEALLTPGGIDRVAELAGEIRSAGIEGVVSVQSLDEMPLFWQLDDSLLLLEKLPEEKRLFVPGRAEVLDLIKGGLSGEGGGRWATPTIAGAIRSAGEEPDRLAELRGRITSHPLLEGTLVDDSGTYTALMTRLLPAGEHDAKVTVSELRRIADAFADRHGLDRPPAVVGPPVLLADGFRAIEVDGRRLATVGMLLIGLVTLTATRSLWWAAVPLIAGWTTWLGTETILGLLDLRLSLSSGPLVAQIIVLTMPAASHLALHFRDDLRKTADRRAAAEETLRFVSEPILWCALTATVGYAALVSSNVVPIRQFGTVLAIATAAAALLTLLLAPVAMVPPVRLEIPVRYGSTSRLSSAMDRLTGAVYRHPGPIVVGTLLVVAPLAAGIAFIRYESNYINAFKPTTRVARDYRFVEQNLGGIGLAGLVVPVEGGITPEAIERVRALDEAVLGIEATGGGEGVGYVTSLATVLDPDGRLGGLDPGRRAWLLRTKLELIAATPQADLLRSFWNPEAGRARTMVRLSESQPAPAKMAIFERAEALAKAEYGGLAYLTGLSHLLTQTTRGVIATQWTTFSWATLGILVMLTLAFRGPKLAVLAILPTLLAVGLVLGLMGWLGLKLDIATALVASVALGLSVDDTFHCLLQFRRLRQTRPFEEALFSSYQVTGPGVLLSSLAVALGFTVLRFSEFVPFATFGLMVAIATAGSSLGNIVLLPACLSLAHRRAKRRRPPSPEPVGADADAES
;
A
#
# COMPACT_ATOMS: atom_id res chain seq x y z
N MET A 1 34.39 29.12 1.40
CA MET A 1 33.84 27.76 1.49
C MET A 1 34.28 26.90 0.30
N ILE A 2 33.97 27.24 -0.97
CA ILE A 2 34.28 26.42 -2.16
C ILE A 2 35.77 26.12 -2.31
N ALA A 3 36.65 27.13 -2.20
CA ALA A 3 38.10 26.92 -2.25
C ALA A 3 38.61 25.97 -1.15
N LEU A 4 38.01 25.98 0.03
CA LEU A 4 38.30 25.03 1.12
C LEU A 4 37.88 23.61 0.73
N MET A 5 36.64 23.44 0.21
CA MET A 5 36.14 22.14 -0.25
C MET A 5 37.04 21.52 -1.30
N LEU A 6 37.56 22.33 -2.25
CA LEU A 6 38.51 21.86 -3.26
C LEU A 6 39.88 21.50 -2.67
N ARG A 7 40.33 22.18 -1.59
CA ARG A 7 41.58 21.82 -0.88
C ARG A 7 41.47 20.52 -0.12
N VAL A 8 40.34 20.33 0.61
CA VAL A 8 40.14 19.15 1.49
C VAL A 8 39.40 18.00 0.80
N ARG A 9 39.20 18.07 -0.53
CA ARG A 9 38.38 17.10 -1.30
C ARG A 9 38.75 15.64 -1.06
N LEU A 10 40.04 15.35 -0.88
CA LEU A 10 40.51 13.97 -0.63
C LEU A 10 40.10 13.47 0.77
N LEU A 11 40.12 14.38 1.77
CA LEU A 11 39.62 14.06 3.11
C LEU A 11 38.12 13.85 3.10
N ILE A 12 37.36 14.67 2.33
CA ILE A 12 35.91 14.47 2.14
C ILE A 12 35.64 13.12 1.49
N PHE A 13 36.39 12.79 0.43
CA PHE A 13 36.22 11.49 -0.23
C PHE A 13 36.57 10.31 0.68
N ALA A 14 37.68 10.40 1.41
CA ALA A 14 38.05 9.39 2.38
C ALA A 14 37.00 9.25 3.50
N GLY A 15 36.43 10.37 3.95
CA GLY A 15 35.34 10.38 4.93
C GLY A 15 34.08 9.70 4.40
N ILE A 16 33.66 9.98 3.16
CA ILE A 16 32.49 9.34 2.53
C ILE A 16 32.78 7.84 2.29
N ALA A 17 33.97 7.49 1.82
CA ALA A 17 34.36 6.10 1.64
C ALA A 17 34.39 5.33 2.95
N LEU A 18 34.93 5.94 4.02
CA LEU A 18 34.89 5.36 5.37
C LEU A 18 33.46 5.23 5.87
N ALA A 19 32.62 6.25 5.71
CA ALA A 19 31.22 6.20 6.09
C ALA A 19 30.50 5.07 5.35
N LEU A 20 30.73 4.92 4.04
CA LEU A 20 30.15 3.82 3.26
C LEU A 20 30.59 2.45 3.78
N VAL A 21 31.88 2.27 4.09
CA VAL A 21 32.41 1.02 4.67
C VAL A 21 31.77 0.76 6.04
N LEU A 22 31.66 1.78 6.89
CA LEU A 22 31.02 1.63 8.20
C LEU A 22 29.53 1.32 8.08
N LEU A 23 28.82 1.93 7.14
CA LEU A 23 27.42 1.63 6.87
C LEU A 23 27.22 0.20 6.36
N LEU A 24 28.12 -0.29 5.52
CA LEU A 24 28.09 -1.69 5.04
C LEU A 24 28.45 -2.70 6.12
N ALA A 25 29.37 -2.35 7.03
CA ALA A 25 29.85 -3.27 8.08
C ALA A 25 28.94 -3.29 9.31
N PHE A 26 28.36 -2.16 9.68
CA PHE A 26 27.65 -1.94 10.94
C PHE A 26 26.23 -1.36 10.75
N GLY A 27 25.82 -1.14 9.52
CA GLY A 27 24.46 -0.63 9.22
C GLY A 27 23.39 -1.60 9.73
N LYS A 28 22.36 -1.07 10.33
CA LYS A 28 21.18 -1.86 10.72
C LYS A 28 20.19 -1.93 9.56
N GLU A 29 19.77 -3.14 9.26
CA GLU A 29 18.66 -3.33 8.32
C GLU A 29 17.34 -2.82 8.91
N VAL A 30 16.55 -2.19 8.07
CA VAL A 30 15.21 -1.72 8.45
C VAL A 30 14.27 -2.91 8.58
N ARG A 31 13.51 -2.92 9.66
CA ARG A 31 12.44 -3.89 9.84
C ARG A 31 11.16 -3.41 9.17
N TYR A 32 10.45 -4.36 8.55
CA TYR A 32 9.13 -4.10 7.99
C TYR A 32 8.06 -4.54 9.01
N ASP A 33 7.09 -3.67 9.22
CA ASP A 33 5.92 -4.02 10.01
C ASP A 33 4.88 -4.69 9.10
N GLN A 34 4.62 -5.96 9.36
CA GLN A 34 3.71 -6.80 8.57
C GLN A 34 2.28 -6.75 9.10
N SER A 35 1.98 -5.90 10.08
CA SER A 35 0.63 -5.75 10.62
C SER A 35 -0.17 -4.71 9.84
N ILE A 36 -1.50 -4.90 9.78
CA ILE A 36 -2.42 -3.91 9.21
C ILE A 36 -2.61 -2.74 10.17
N GLU A 37 -2.48 -2.99 11.45
CA GLU A 37 -2.53 -1.99 12.51
C GLU A 37 -1.46 -0.90 12.32
N SER A 38 -0.33 -1.25 11.69
CA SER A 38 0.73 -0.29 11.36
C SER A 38 0.32 0.81 10.36
N PHE A 39 -0.86 0.69 9.74
CA PHE A 39 -1.40 1.72 8.85
C PHE A 39 -2.05 2.88 9.60
N PHE A 40 -2.29 2.71 10.88
CA PHE A 40 -2.95 3.66 11.78
C PHE A 40 -2.02 4.14 12.87
N ALA A 41 -2.40 5.22 13.53
CA ALA A 41 -1.78 5.62 14.79
C ALA A 41 -2.13 4.61 15.89
N GLU A 42 -1.24 4.45 16.85
CA GLU A 42 -1.44 3.47 17.94
C GLU A 42 -2.67 3.78 18.81
N ASP A 43 -3.06 5.06 18.88
CA ASP A 43 -4.20 5.61 19.61
C ASP A 43 -5.46 5.76 18.74
N ASP A 44 -5.44 5.28 17.50
CA ASP A 44 -6.61 5.32 16.63
C ASP A 44 -7.74 4.47 17.22
N PRO A 45 -8.96 5.03 17.38
CA PRO A 45 -10.08 4.30 17.97
C PRO A 45 -10.41 2.97 17.27
N ALA A 46 -10.24 2.88 15.95
CA ALA A 46 -10.50 1.65 15.22
C ALA A 46 -9.46 0.55 15.54
N VAL A 47 -8.20 0.93 15.75
CA VAL A 47 -7.12 0.01 16.13
C VAL A 47 -7.29 -0.43 17.59
N VAL A 48 -7.64 0.51 18.47
CA VAL A 48 -7.92 0.18 19.88
C VAL A 48 -9.08 -0.82 19.97
N ALA A 49 -10.19 -0.55 19.28
CA ALA A 49 -11.33 -1.47 19.21
C ALA A 49 -10.96 -2.84 18.64
N TYR A 50 -10.09 -2.88 17.62
CA TYR A 50 -9.61 -4.13 17.04
C TYR A 50 -8.73 -4.93 18.01
N ARG A 51 -7.79 -4.27 18.69
CA ARG A 51 -6.93 -4.92 19.70
C ARG A 51 -7.73 -5.44 20.87
N ASP A 52 -8.69 -4.66 21.36
CA ASP A 52 -9.58 -5.07 22.44
C ASP A 52 -10.40 -6.30 22.04
N ALA A 53 -11.00 -6.29 20.85
CA ALA A 53 -11.74 -7.44 20.34
C ALA A 53 -10.84 -8.66 20.13
N SER A 54 -9.62 -8.47 19.59
CA SER A 54 -8.65 -9.55 19.42
C SER A 54 -8.20 -10.14 20.76
N GLY A 55 -8.05 -9.33 21.79
CA GLY A 55 -7.78 -9.80 23.16
C GLY A 55 -8.95 -10.60 23.77
N MET A 56 -10.20 -10.22 23.46
CA MET A 56 -11.40 -10.89 23.97
C MET A 56 -11.74 -12.19 23.23
N PHE A 57 -11.61 -12.22 21.89
CA PHE A 57 -12.14 -13.28 21.04
C PHE A 57 -11.06 -14.06 20.27
N GLY A 58 -9.80 -13.68 20.45
CA GLY A 58 -8.69 -14.13 19.61
C GLY A 58 -8.55 -13.29 18.35
N ASN A 59 -7.37 -13.38 17.73
CA ASN A 59 -7.06 -12.61 16.52
C ASN A 59 -7.80 -13.14 15.29
N ASP A 60 -7.91 -12.29 14.27
CA ASP A 60 -8.53 -12.59 12.97
C ASP A 60 -7.50 -13.03 11.92
N GLN A 61 -6.33 -13.53 12.33
CA GLN A 61 -5.26 -13.97 11.45
C GLN A 61 -5.55 -15.40 10.95
N PHE A 62 -6.51 -15.54 10.04
CA PHE A 62 -6.88 -16.82 9.43
C PHE A 62 -6.28 -16.99 8.05
N VAL A 63 -5.82 -18.21 7.77
CA VAL A 63 -5.46 -18.69 6.44
C VAL A 63 -6.42 -19.80 6.06
N PHE A 64 -7.07 -19.65 4.93
CA PHE A 64 -7.93 -20.68 4.33
C PHE A 64 -7.14 -21.45 3.27
N ILE A 65 -7.18 -22.77 3.37
CA ILE A 65 -6.55 -23.68 2.39
C ILE A 65 -7.68 -24.45 1.74
N SER A 66 -8.03 -24.12 0.49
CA SER A 66 -9.22 -24.60 -0.19
C SER A 66 -8.89 -25.35 -1.47
N TYR A 67 -9.61 -26.43 -1.73
CA TYR A 67 -9.49 -27.19 -2.97
C TYR A 67 -10.84 -27.76 -3.41
N HIS A 68 -10.89 -28.19 -4.66
CA HIS A 68 -12.03 -28.87 -5.26
C HIS A 68 -11.83 -30.38 -5.25
N ASP A 69 -12.86 -31.12 -4.86
CA ASP A 69 -12.89 -32.58 -4.86
C ASP A 69 -14.32 -33.08 -5.10
N GLU A 70 -14.59 -33.66 -6.28
CA GLU A 70 -15.92 -34.18 -6.61
C GLU A 70 -16.36 -35.28 -5.66
N ALA A 71 -15.41 -36.03 -5.07
CA ALA A 71 -15.65 -37.08 -4.11
C ALA A 71 -15.50 -36.62 -2.65
N LEU A 72 -15.57 -35.31 -2.34
CA LEU A 72 -15.31 -34.75 -1.03
C LEU A 72 -16.08 -35.42 0.10
N LEU A 73 -17.40 -35.57 -0.06
CA LEU A 73 -18.29 -36.14 0.96
C LEU A 73 -18.46 -37.66 0.77
N THR A 74 -17.35 -38.35 0.45
CA THR A 74 -17.22 -39.83 0.46
C THR A 74 -16.13 -40.22 1.47
N PRO A 75 -16.04 -41.51 1.86
CA PRO A 75 -14.97 -41.97 2.77
C PRO A 75 -13.56 -41.56 2.28
N GLY A 76 -13.26 -41.76 0.97
CA GLY A 76 -11.97 -41.38 0.41
C GLY A 76 -11.73 -39.85 0.36
N GLY A 77 -12.78 -39.07 0.10
CA GLY A 77 -12.67 -37.60 0.07
C GLY A 77 -12.42 -37.03 1.44
N ILE A 78 -13.15 -37.47 2.46
CA ILE A 78 -12.96 -36.99 3.83
C ILE A 78 -11.62 -37.44 4.43
N ASP A 79 -11.09 -38.61 3.99
CA ASP A 79 -9.74 -39.04 4.38
C ASP A 79 -8.65 -38.11 3.81
N ARG A 80 -8.83 -37.57 2.59
CA ARG A 80 -7.94 -36.55 2.02
C ARG A 80 -7.97 -35.28 2.81
N VAL A 81 -9.14 -34.83 3.28
CA VAL A 81 -9.24 -33.64 4.17
C VAL A 81 -8.46 -33.89 5.46
N ALA A 82 -8.65 -35.07 6.07
CA ALA A 82 -7.96 -35.46 7.32
C ALA A 82 -6.42 -35.55 7.10
N GLU A 83 -5.96 -36.07 5.96
CA GLU A 83 -4.55 -36.15 5.59
C GLU A 83 -3.93 -34.75 5.52
N LEU A 84 -4.51 -33.83 4.74
CA LEU A 84 -3.99 -32.48 4.59
C LEU A 84 -3.97 -31.74 5.94
N ALA A 85 -5.04 -31.84 6.73
CA ALA A 85 -5.10 -31.22 8.05
C ALA A 85 -4.05 -31.81 9.00
N GLY A 86 -3.88 -33.13 9.00
CA GLY A 86 -2.88 -33.85 9.78
C GLY A 86 -1.43 -33.47 9.41
N GLU A 87 -1.13 -33.31 8.13
CA GLU A 87 0.17 -32.84 7.66
C GLU A 87 0.49 -31.44 8.16
N ILE A 88 -0.45 -30.50 8.06
CA ILE A 88 -0.24 -29.13 8.55
C ILE A 88 0.01 -29.12 10.05
N ARG A 89 -0.77 -29.91 10.83
CA ARG A 89 -0.60 -29.99 12.30
C ARG A 89 0.74 -30.64 12.68
N SER A 90 1.13 -31.71 12.00
CA SER A 90 2.36 -32.46 12.31
C SER A 90 3.63 -31.74 11.83
N ALA A 91 3.53 -30.85 10.87
CA ALA A 91 4.68 -30.10 10.33
C ALA A 91 5.29 -29.10 11.31
N GLY A 92 4.61 -28.78 12.42
CA GLY A 92 5.14 -27.85 13.42
C GLY A 92 5.48 -26.48 12.85
N ILE A 93 4.65 -25.96 11.93
CA ILE A 93 4.89 -24.68 11.25
C ILE A 93 4.85 -23.55 12.26
N GLU A 94 5.91 -22.74 12.29
CA GLU A 94 5.98 -21.56 13.15
C GLU A 94 4.81 -20.60 12.85
N GLY A 95 4.14 -20.15 13.91
CA GLY A 95 3.01 -19.26 13.81
C GLY A 95 1.65 -19.93 13.65
N VAL A 96 1.55 -21.24 13.41
CA VAL A 96 0.27 -21.96 13.35
C VAL A 96 -0.20 -22.30 14.76
N VAL A 97 -1.39 -21.81 15.13
CA VAL A 97 -2.04 -22.05 16.45
C VAL A 97 -2.98 -23.22 16.39
N SER A 98 -3.87 -23.25 15.41
CA SER A 98 -4.88 -24.30 15.25
C SER A 98 -5.26 -24.49 13.79
N VAL A 99 -5.71 -25.71 13.45
CA VAL A 99 -6.22 -26.07 12.14
C VAL A 99 -7.60 -26.67 12.34
N GLN A 100 -8.61 -26.05 11.77
CA GLN A 100 -9.98 -26.56 11.74
C GLN A 100 -10.28 -27.11 10.34
N SER A 101 -10.86 -28.28 10.28
CA SER A 101 -11.16 -29.00 9.05
C SER A 101 -12.48 -29.74 9.15
N LEU A 102 -13.08 -29.99 8.00
CA LEU A 102 -14.41 -30.59 7.92
C LEU A 102 -14.50 -31.97 8.59
N ASP A 103 -13.43 -32.79 8.51
CA ASP A 103 -13.38 -34.15 9.05
C ASP A 103 -13.55 -34.22 10.56
N GLU A 104 -13.03 -33.23 11.31
CA GLU A 104 -13.11 -33.18 12.79
C GLU A 104 -14.33 -32.46 13.32
N MET A 105 -15.14 -31.83 12.47
CA MET A 105 -16.33 -31.14 12.93
C MET A 105 -17.35 -32.11 13.51
N PRO A 106 -17.89 -31.82 14.71
CA PRO A 106 -18.93 -32.66 15.29
C PRO A 106 -20.24 -32.51 14.52
N LEU A 107 -21.06 -33.54 14.59
CA LEU A 107 -22.41 -33.53 14.04
C LEU A 107 -23.32 -32.69 14.95
N PHE A 108 -23.29 -31.39 14.86
CA PHE A 108 -24.06 -30.46 15.71
C PHE A 108 -25.55 -30.80 15.74
N TRP A 109 -26.15 -31.22 14.64
CA TRP A 109 -27.56 -31.60 14.57
C TRP A 109 -27.88 -32.89 15.37
N GLN A 110 -26.94 -33.86 15.46
CA GLN A 110 -27.14 -35.04 16.30
C GLN A 110 -27.10 -34.70 17.79
N LEU A 111 -26.28 -33.71 18.17
CA LEU A 111 -26.26 -33.18 19.53
C LEU A 111 -27.60 -32.55 19.85
N ASP A 112 -28.14 -31.73 18.95
CA ASP A 112 -29.44 -31.09 19.10
C ASP A 112 -30.56 -32.10 19.15
N ASP A 113 -30.61 -33.08 18.25
CA ASP A 113 -31.60 -34.16 18.25
C ASP A 113 -31.50 -35.00 19.52
N SER A 114 -30.30 -35.30 20.02
CA SER A 114 -30.07 -36.06 21.24
C SER A 114 -30.56 -35.30 22.49
N LEU A 115 -30.28 -34.01 22.59
CA LEU A 115 -30.72 -33.14 23.68
C LEU A 115 -32.24 -32.98 23.67
N LEU A 116 -32.88 -32.83 22.50
CA LEU A 116 -34.33 -32.78 22.33
C LEU A 116 -35.02 -34.12 22.67
N LEU A 117 -34.37 -35.27 22.36
CA LEU A 117 -34.88 -36.60 22.76
C LEU A 117 -34.82 -36.78 24.28
N LEU A 118 -33.77 -36.37 24.95
CA LEU A 118 -33.69 -36.41 26.44
C LEU A 118 -34.80 -35.59 27.07
N GLU A 119 -35.22 -34.49 26.44
CA GLU A 119 -36.30 -33.66 26.90
C GLU A 119 -37.69 -34.32 26.78
N LYS A 120 -37.95 -35.10 25.75
CA LYS A 120 -39.21 -35.79 25.52
C LYS A 120 -39.47 -36.95 26.48
N LEU A 121 -38.49 -37.36 27.31
CA LEU A 121 -38.66 -38.40 28.28
C LEU A 121 -39.64 -37.94 29.41
N PRO A 122 -40.64 -38.78 29.82
CA PRO A 122 -41.53 -38.49 30.95
C PRO A 122 -40.74 -38.17 32.23
N GLU A 123 -41.25 -37.24 33.03
CA GLU A 123 -40.58 -36.81 34.27
C GLU A 123 -40.21 -37.96 35.21
N GLU A 124 -41.04 -38.99 35.30
CA GLU A 124 -40.77 -40.20 36.06
C GLU A 124 -39.61 -41.03 35.54
N LYS A 125 -39.29 -40.97 34.23
CA LYS A 125 -38.14 -41.63 33.59
C LYS A 125 -36.89 -40.75 33.60
N ARG A 126 -37.05 -39.42 33.80
CA ARG A 126 -35.94 -38.50 34.00
C ARG A 126 -35.22 -38.69 35.34
N LEU A 127 -35.90 -39.23 36.34
CA LEU A 127 -35.34 -39.61 37.64
C LEU A 127 -34.49 -40.88 37.60
N PHE A 128 -34.66 -41.74 36.59
CA PHE A 128 -33.85 -42.96 36.36
C PHE A 128 -32.70 -42.80 35.37
N VAL A 129 -32.55 -41.64 34.73
CA VAL A 129 -31.34 -41.29 34.02
C VAL A 129 -30.28 -40.97 35.10
N PRO A 130 -29.09 -41.61 35.10
CA PRO A 130 -28.02 -41.30 36.02
C PRO A 130 -27.91 -39.78 36.17
N GLY A 131 -27.66 -39.29 37.36
CA GLY A 131 -27.88 -37.89 37.73
C GLY A 131 -27.30 -36.96 36.69
N ARG A 132 -27.91 -35.80 36.54
CA ARG A 132 -27.57 -34.76 35.53
C ARG A 132 -26.08 -34.57 35.35
N ALA A 133 -25.28 -34.72 36.40
CA ALA A 133 -23.83 -34.70 36.39
C ALA A 133 -23.22 -35.93 35.67
N GLU A 134 -23.82 -37.14 35.91
CA GLU A 134 -23.32 -38.37 35.31
C GLU A 134 -23.60 -38.48 33.84
N VAL A 135 -24.75 -37.94 33.33
CA VAL A 135 -25.02 -37.84 31.87
C VAL A 135 -24.09 -36.81 31.22
N LEU A 136 -23.92 -35.67 31.85
CA LEU A 136 -22.94 -34.68 31.38
C LEU A 136 -21.50 -35.22 31.40
N ASP A 137 -21.12 -35.98 32.44
CA ASP A 137 -19.79 -36.59 32.54
C ASP A 137 -19.63 -37.76 31.54
N LEU A 138 -20.70 -38.51 31.24
CA LEU A 138 -20.70 -39.54 30.20
C LEU A 138 -20.58 -38.94 28.81
N ILE A 139 -21.29 -37.84 28.55
CA ILE A 139 -21.18 -37.08 27.28
C ILE A 139 -19.82 -36.38 27.22
N LYS A 140 -19.33 -35.77 28.26
CA LYS A 140 -18.00 -35.16 28.33
C LYS A 140 -16.87 -36.21 28.14
N GLY A 141 -16.97 -37.34 28.80
CA GLY A 141 -16.02 -38.45 28.63
C GLY A 141 -16.00 -39.02 27.22
N GLY A 142 -17.15 -39.04 26.54
CA GLY A 142 -17.27 -39.41 25.14
C GLY A 142 -16.71 -38.36 24.20
N LEU A 143 -16.85 -37.07 24.53
CA LEU A 143 -16.35 -35.96 23.75
C LEU A 143 -14.82 -35.74 23.88
N SER A 144 -14.26 -36.05 25.07
CA SER A 144 -12.82 -35.87 25.33
C SER A 144 -11.95 -37.02 24.80
N GLY A 145 -12.55 -38.12 24.32
CA GLY A 145 -11.79 -39.24 23.80
C GLY A 145 -11.04 -40.08 24.86
N GLU A 146 -11.14 -39.70 26.16
CA GLU A 146 -10.44 -40.37 27.27
C GLU A 146 -11.11 -41.65 27.76
N GLY A 147 -12.35 -41.90 27.31
CA GLY A 147 -13.05 -43.12 27.63
C GLY A 147 -13.14 -44.03 26.39
N GLY A 148 -12.38 -45.12 26.30
CA GLY A 148 -12.43 -46.10 25.24
C GLY A 148 -13.80 -46.79 25.05
N GLY A 149 -14.93 -46.09 25.16
CA GLY A 149 -16.28 -46.54 25.11
C GLY A 149 -17.14 -45.79 24.10
N ARG A 150 -18.10 -46.48 23.59
CA ARG A 150 -19.14 -46.30 22.55
C ARG A 150 -19.80 -44.90 22.37
N TRP A 151 -19.30 -43.82 22.96
CA TRP A 151 -19.98 -42.48 23.04
C TRP A 151 -19.13 -41.32 22.56
N ALA A 152 -18.08 -41.58 21.75
CA ALA A 152 -17.38 -40.48 21.05
C ALA A 152 -18.41 -39.71 20.23
N THR A 153 -18.42 -38.37 20.35
CA THR A 153 -19.26 -37.55 19.46
C THR A 153 -18.93 -37.89 18.02
N PRO A 154 -19.89 -38.33 17.23
CA PRO A 154 -19.61 -38.68 15.85
C PRO A 154 -19.17 -37.41 15.14
N THR A 155 -17.97 -37.43 14.59
CA THR A 155 -17.48 -36.41 13.68
C THR A 155 -18.08 -36.63 12.29
N ILE A 156 -18.00 -35.58 11.46
CA ILE A 156 -18.41 -35.69 10.05
C ILE A 156 -17.69 -36.86 9.38
N ALA A 157 -16.39 -37.00 9.60
CA ALA A 157 -15.62 -38.12 9.05
C ALA A 157 -16.13 -39.47 9.59
N GLY A 158 -16.41 -39.58 10.88
CA GLY A 158 -16.98 -40.77 11.48
C GLY A 158 -18.34 -41.16 10.88
N ALA A 159 -19.20 -40.15 10.66
CA ALA A 159 -20.51 -40.37 10.05
C ALA A 159 -20.41 -40.83 8.57
N ILE A 160 -19.57 -40.16 7.78
CA ILE A 160 -19.37 -40.53 6.37
C ILE A 160 -18.75 -41.94 6.24
N ARG A 161 -17.74 -42.27 7.05
CA ARG A 161 -17.17 -43.63 7.08
C ARG A 161 -18.19 -44.69 7.52
N SER A 162 -19.05 -44.35 8.51
CA SER A 162 -20.08 -45.31 8.95
C SER A 162 -21.23 -45.45 7.97
N ALA A 163 -21.49 -44.46 7.12
CA ALA A 163 -22.44 -44.60 6.00
C ALA A 163 -21.89 -45.51 4.90
N GLY A 164 -20.57 -45.66 4.83
CA GLY A 164 -19.91 -46.49 3.84
C GLY A 164 -20.21 -46.02 2.41
N GLU A 165 -20.59 -46.99 1.53
CA GLU A 165 -20.96 -46.69 0.15
C GLU A 165 -22.47 -46.65 -0.07
N GLU A 166 -23.29 -46.55 1.00
CA GLU A 166 -24.76 -46.49 0.91
C GLU A 166 -25.20 -45.12 0.32
N PRO A 167 -25.68 -45.06 -0.95
CA PRO A 167 -25.93 -43.79 -1.63
C PRO A 167 -26.96 -42.92 -0.93
N ASP A 168 -28.05 -43.51 -0.43
CA ASP A 168 -29.15 -42.76 0.21
C ASP A 168 -28.69 -42.07 1.52
N ARG A 169 -27.89 -42.79 2.28
CA ARG A 169 -27.36 -42.27 3.58
C ARG A 169 -26.31 -41.21 3.37
N LEU A 170 -25.44 -41.34 2.37
CA LEU A 170 -24.49 -40.32 1.97
C LEU A 170 -25.20 -39.09 1.42
N ALA A 171 -26.28 -39.22 0.66
CA ALA A 171 -27.07 -38.12 0.14
C ALA A 171 -27.75 -37.33 1.27
N GLU A 172 -28.32 -38.04 2.29
CA GLU A 172 -28.89 -37.38 3.46
C GLU A 172 -27.81 -36.58 4.25
N LEU A 173 -26.66 -37.22 4.52
CA LEU A 173 -25.54 -36.58 5.19
C LEU A 173 -25.03 -35.35 4.42
N ARG A 174 -24.87 -35.48 3.11
CA ARG A 174 -24.48 -34.39 2.22
C ARG A 174 -25.43 -33.19 2.37
N GLY A 175 -26.75 -33.42 2.25
CA GLY A 175 -27.76 -32.38 2.41
C GLY A 175 -27.65 -31.66 3.77
N ARG A 176 -27.47 -32.42 4.87
CA ARG A 176 -27.30 -31.84 6.20
C ARG A 176 -25.98 -31.08 6.40
N ILE A 177 -24.89 -31.55 5.82
CA ILE A 177 -23.56 -30.90 5.91
C ILE A 177 -23.56 -29.60 5.11
N THR A 178 -24.04 -29.62 3.87
CA THR A 178 -23.98 -28.46 2.97
C THR A 178 -25.00 -27.37 3.34
N SER A 179 -26.07 -27.69 4.05
CA SER A 179 -27.06 -26.70 4.51
C SER A 179 -26.82 -26.21 5.95
N HIS A 180 -25.77 -26.70 6.63
CA HIS A 180 -25.55 -26.32 8.03
C HIS A 180 -24.89 -24.92 8.13
N PRO A 181 -25.47 -23.92 8.82
CA PRO A 181 -25.04 -22.54 8.82
C PRO A 181 -23.59 -22.28 9.32
N LEU A 182 -23.01 -23.20 10.09
CA LEU A 182 -21.62 -23.12 10.53
C LEU A 182 -20.62 -23.69 9.51
N LEU A 183 -21.07 -24.52 8.58
CA LEU A 183 -20.22 -25.26 7.63
C LEU A 183 -20.32 -24.65 6.23
N GLU A 184 -21.54 -24.29 5.83
CA GLU A 184 -21.85 -23.70 4.54
C GLU A 184 -21.04 -22.44 4.29
N GLY A 185 -20.40 -22.38 3.13
CA GLY A 185 -19.55 -21.25 2.73
C GLY A 185 -18.29 -21.04 3.58
N THR A 186 -18.07 -21.85 4.64
CA THR A 186 -16.89 -21.75 5.52
C THR A 186 -15.93 -22.92 5.32
N LEU A 187 -16.39 -24.14 5.54
CA LEU A 187 -15.61 -25.35 5.39
C LEU A 187 -16.04 -26.19 4.19
N VAL A 188 -17.25 -26.00 3.70
CA VAL A 188 -17.81 -26.68 2.53
C VAL A 188 -18.75 -25.73 1.79
N ASP A 189 -18.83 -25.85 0.48
CA ASP A 189 -19.79 -25.14 -0.35
C ASP A 189 -21.15 -25.83 -0.38
N ASP A 190 -22.14 -25.16 -0.98
CA ASP A 190 -23.50 -25.68 -1.15
C ASP A 190 -23.57 -26.93 -2.05
N SER A 191 -22.64 -27.09 -2.98
CA SER A 191 -22.53 -28.27 -3.83
C SER A 191 -21.90 -29.48 -3.13
N GLY A 192 -21.16 -29.27 -2.02
CA GLY A 192 -20.40 -30.31 -1.30
C GLY A 192 -19.19 -30.83 -2.09
N THR A 193 -18.60 -30.01 -2.96
CA THR A 193 -17.43 -30.37 -3.77
C THR A 193 -16.22 -29.46 -3.51
N TYR A 194 -16.41 -28.33 -2.88
CA TYR A 194 -15.32 -27.45 -2.44
C TYR A 194 -15.20 -27.49 -0.92
N THR A 195 -13.96 -27.58 -0.45
CA THR A 195 -13.68 -27.54 0.98
C THR A 195 -12.60 -26.52 1.30
N ALA A 196 -12.60 -26.04 2.53
CA ALA A 196 -11.53 -25.23 3.08
C ALA A 196 -11.11 -25.72 4.47
N LEU A 197 -9.82 -25.72 4.72
CA LEU A 197 -9.24 -25.82 6.05
C LEU A 197 -9.01 -24.41 6.57
N MET A 198 -9.45 -24.11 7.78
CA MET A 198 -9.24 -22.81 8.42
C MET A 198 -8.08 -22.95 9.42
N THR A 199 -6.97 -22.30 9.11
CA THR A 199 -5.76 -22.29 9.93
C THR A 199 -5.63 -20.96 10.62
N ARG A 200 -5.64 -20.95 11.97
CA ARG A 200 -5.42 -19.74 12.77
C ARG A 200 -3.93 -19.57 13.00
N LEU A 201 -3.42 -18.34 12.78
CA LEU A 201 -2.05 -17.97 13.04
C LEU A 201 -1.92 -17.15 14.33
N LEU A 202 -0.70 -17.05 14.86
CA LEU A 202 -0.32 -16.07 15.88
C LEU A 202 -0.54 -14.63 15.37
N PRO A 203 -0.65 -13.64 16.27
CA PRO A 203 -0.71 -12.24 15.87
C PRO A 203 0.44 -11.83 14.96
N ALA A 204 0.19 -10.88 14.06
CA ALA A 204 1.22 -10.31 13.21
C ALA A 204 2.35 -9.70 14.08
N GLY A 205 3.59 -10.03 13.77
CA GLY A 205 4.78 -9.59 14.52
C GLY A 205 5.32 -10.60 15.55
N GLU A 206 4.55 -11.63 15.90
CA GLU A 206 5.02 -12.74 16.74
C GLU A 206 5.64 -13.90 15.93
N HIS A 207 5.45 -13.89 14.62
CA HIS A 207 6.03 -14.85 13.67
C HIS A 207 6.32 -14.19 12.33
N ASP A 208 7.11 -14.83 11.47
CA ASP A 208 7.31 -14.38 10.08
C ASP A 208 6.25 -14.99 9.15
N ALA A 209 5.22 -14.21 8.83
CA ALA A 209 4.14 -14.63 7.95
C ALA A 209 4.62 -15.13 6.58
N LYS A 210 5.75 -14.63 6.05
CA LYS A 210 6.32 -15.09 4.76
C LYS A 210 6.78 -16.54 4.86
N VAL A 211 7.42 -16.92 5.96
CA VAL A 211 7.87 -18.28 6.21
C VAL A 211 6.68 -19.20 6.39
N THR A 212 5.75 -18.82 7.28
CA THR A 212 4.52 -19.59 7.55
C THR A 212 3.71 -19.86 6.27
N VAL A 213 3.44 -18.81 5.47
CA VAL A 213 2.69 -18.95 4.21
C VAL A 213 3.45 -19.81 3.18
N SER A 214 4.78 -19.70 3.12
CA SER A 214 5.57 -20.51 2.19
C SER A 214 5.52 -22.00 2.53
N GLU A 215 5.55 -22.36 3.83
CA GLU A 215 5.43 -23.73 4.29
C GLU A 215 4.03 -24.32 4.07
N LEU A 216 2.97 -23.52 4.36
CA LEU A 216 1.60 -23.94 4.04
C LEU A 216 1.42 -24.21 2.55
N ARG A 217 1.96 -23.37 1.67
CA ARG A 217 1.94 -23.58 0.22
C ARG A 217 2.74 -24.80 -0.20
N ARG A 218 3.88 -25.06 0.40
CA ARG A 218 4.70 -26.24 0.11
C ARG A 218 3.93 -27.53 0.41
N ILE A 219 3.23 -27.58 1.54
CA ILE A 219 2.39 -28.72 1.91
C ILE A 219 1.23 -28.86 0.92
N ALA A 220 0.54 -27.75 0.60
CA ALA A 220 -0.57 -27.75 -0.35
C ALA A 220 -0.13 -28.22 -1.75
N ASP A 221 1.03 -27.80 -2.23
CA ASP A 221 1.59 -28.21 -3.52
C ASP A 221 1.94 -29.72 -3.51
N ALA A 222 2.59 -30.20 -2.45
CA ALA A 222 2.92 -31.61 -2.30
C ALA A 222 1.67 -32.50 -2.20
N PHE A 223 0.62 -32.02 -1.54
CA PHE A 223 -0.67 -32.69 -1.48
C PHE A 223 -1.32 -32.82 -2.87
N ALA A 224 -1.31 -31.73 -3.65
CA ALA A 224 -1.84 -31.75 -5.02
C ALA A 224 -1.11 -32.75 -5.91
N ASP A 225 0.22 -32.80 -5.83
CA ASP A 225 1.05 -33.73 -6.61
C ASP A 225 0.76 -35.19 -6.26
N ARG A 226 0.54 -35.51 -4.96
CA ARG A 226 0.21 -36.89 -4.53
C ARG A 226 -1.16 -37.36 -4.98
N HIS A 227 -2.14 -36.45 -4.95
CA HIS A 227 -3.53 -36.83 -5.28
C HIS A 227 -3.91 -36.48 -6.72
N GLY A 228 -2.98 -35.96 -7.52
CA GLY A 228 -3.21 -35.64 -8.93
C GLY A 228 -4.28 -34.60 -9.15
N LEU A 229 -4.34 -33.57 -8.25
CA LEU A 229 -5.29 -32.47 -8.38
C LEU A 229 -4.90 -31.57 -9.56
N ASP A 230 -5.89 -31.09 -10.32
CA ASP A 230 -5.68 -30.20 -11.46
C ASP A 230 -4.99 -28.88 -11.08
N ARG A 231 -5.15 -28.47 -9.82
CA ARG A 231 -4.49 -27.32 -9.25
C ARG A 231 -4.14 -27.53 -7.77
N PRO A 232 -3.05 -26.93 -7.30
CA PRO A 232 -2.76 -26.93 -5.87
C PRO A 232 -3.88 -26.24 -5.07
N PRO A 233 -4.13 -26.69 -3.82
CA PRO A 233 -5.04 -26.01 -2.92
C PRO A 233 -4.72 -24.51 -2.85
N ALA A 234 -5.76 -23.69 -2.97
CA ALA A 234 -5.68 -22.25 -2.86
C ALA A 234 -5.36 -21.87 -1.42
N VAL A 235 -4.34 -21.02 -1.22
CA VAL A 235 -3.94 -20.54 0.10
C VAL A 235 -4.24 -19.05 0.16
N VAL A 236 -5.24 -18.65 0.96
CA VAL A 236 -5.77 -17.29 1.01
C VAL A 236 -5.98 -16.84 2.45
N GLY A 237 -6.11 -15.55 2.66
CA GLY A 237 -6.34 -14.92 3.95
C GLY A 237 -5.50 -13.64 4.10
N PRO A 238 -5.87 -12.74 5.01
CA PRO A 238 -5.14 -11.50 5.20
C PRO A 238 -3.63 -11.68 5.43
N PRO A 239 -3.16 -12.66 6.22
CA PRO A 239 -1.72 -12.92 6.36
C PRO A 239 -1.03 -13.25 5.02
N VAL A 240 -1.74 -13.92 4.10
CA VAL A 240 -1.21 -14.28 2.79
C VAL A 240 -1.04 -13.06 1.90
N LEU A 241 -2.04 -12.15 1.89
CA LEU A 241 -1.94 -10.88 1.14
C LEU A 241 -0.76 -10.04 1.60
N LEU A 242 -0.57 -9.95 2.92
CA LEU A 242 0.55 -9.20 3.49
C LEU A 242 1.88 -9.85 3.18
N ALA A 243 2.01 -11.17 3.39
CA ALA A 243 3.23 -11.92 3.12
C ALA A 243 3.65 -11.80 1.64
N ASP A 244 2.70 -11.96 0.70
CA ASP A 244 2.97 -11.82 -0.73
C ASP A 244 3.25 -10.35 -1.11
N GLY A 245 2.57 -9.39 -0.49
CA GLY A 245 2.83 -7.97 -0.66
C GLY A 245 4.26 -7.60 -0.26
N PHE A 246 4.70 -7.99 0.93
CA PHE A 246 6.07 -7.76 1.39
C PHE A 246 7.11 -8.52 0.56
N ARG A 247 6.80 -9.73 0.13
CA ARG A 247 7.66 -10.49 -0.78
C ARG A 247 7.82 -9.76 -2.13
N ALA A 248 6.73 -9.27 -2.69
CA ALA A 248 6.77 -8.49 -3.93
C ALA A 248 7.61 -7.21 -3.75
N ILE A 249 7.46 -6.49 -2.63
CA ILE A 249 8.26 -5.31 -2.32
C ILE A 249 9.75 -5.65 -2.24
N GLU A 250 10.10 -6.71 -1.53
CA GLU A 250 11.50 -7.09 -1.32
C GLU A 250 12.17 -7.54 -2.63
N VAL A 251 11.49 -8.41 -3.40
CA VAL A 251 12.01 -8.94 -4.67
C VAL A 251 12.02 -7.86 -5.74
N ASP A 252 10.90 -7.17 -5.92
CA ASP A 252 10.76 -6.10 -6.91
C ASP A 252 11.64 -4.90 -6.54
N GLY A 253 11.65 -4.49 -5.27
CA GLY A 253 12.46 -3.37 -4.80
C GLY A 253 13.93 -3.56 -5.14
N ARG A 254 14.49 -4.72 -4.87
CA ARG A 254 15.89 -5.06 -5.15
C ARG A 254 16.17 -5.14 -6.66
N ARG A 255 15.33 -5.82 -7.42
CA ARG A 255 15.47 -5.96 -8.89
C ARG A 255 15.31 -4.62 -9.61
N LEU A 256 14.24 -3.90 -9.29
CA LEU A 256 13.91 -2.66 -9.96
C LEU A 256 14.86 -1.52 -9.59
N ALA A 257 15.36 -1.48 -8.34
CA ALA A 257 16.43 -0.55 -7.96
C ALA A 257 17.71 -0.82 -8.76
N THR A 258 18.10 -2.09 -8.92
CA THR A 258 19.28 -2.46 -9.73
C THR A 258 19.11 -2.05 -11.19
N VAL A 259 17.98 -2.37 -11.81
CA VAL A 259 17.71 -1.98 -13.21
C VAL A 259 17.63 -0.45 -13.35
N GLY A 260 16.99 0.23 -12.39
CA GLY A 260 16.94 1.70 -12.33
C GLY A 260 18.33 2.32 -12.24
N MET A 261 19.19 1.81 -11.38
CA MET A 261 20.59 2.25 -11.28
C MET A 261 21.36 2.06 -12.60
N LEU A 262 21.20 0.91 -13.24
CA LEU A 262 21.84 0.64 -14.52
C LEU A 262 21.37 1.62 -15.61
N LEU A 263 20.07 1.91 -15.67
CA LEU A 263 19.51 2.88 -16.62
C LEU A 263 20.00 4.31 -16.34
N ILE A 264 20.00 4.72 -15.07
CA ILE A 264 20.54 6.03 -14.66
C ILE A 264 22.03 6.13 -15.03
N GLY A 265 22.80 5.10 -14.73
CA GLY A 265 24.21 5.02 -15.11
C GLY A 265 24.41 5.12 -16.64
N LEU A 266 23.58 4.40 -17.41
CA LEU A 266 23.61 4.42 -18.88
C LEU A 266 23.26 5.80 -19.44
N VAL A 267 22.19 6.44 -18.93
CA VAL A 267 21.80 7.80 -19.35
C VAL A 267 22.91 8.79 -19.04
N THR A 268 23.48 8.73 -17.84
CA THR A 268 24.61 9.60 -17.47
C THR A 268 25.84 9.33 -18.31
N LEU A 269 26.15 8.05 -18.56
CA LEU A 269 27.28 7.65 -19.41
C LEU A 269 27.12 8.15 -20.85
N THR A 270 25.93 7.99 -21.42
CA THR A 270 25.68 8.46 -22.82
C THR A 270 25.74 9.98 -22.93
N ALA A 271 25.27 10.68 -21.90
CA ALA A 271 25.27 12.14 -21.82
C ALA A 271 26.66 12.73 -21.60
N THR A 272 27.42 12.17 -20.67
CA THR A 272 28.74 12.68 -20.27
C THR A 272 29.88 12.01 -21.01
N ARG A 273 29.64 10.79 -21.54
CA ARG A 273 30.65 9.89 -22.12
C ARG A 273 31.80 9.60 -21.17
N SER A 274 31.51 9.57 -19.87
CA SER A 274 32.49 9.37 -18.82
C SER A 274 31.92 8.39 -17.77
N LEU A 275 32.61 7.25 -17.59
CA LEU A 275 32.30 6.29 -16.55
C LEU A 275 32.42 6.91 -15.16
N TRP A 276 33.38 7.83 -14.98
CA TRP A 276 33.56 8.54 -13.73
C TRP A 276 32.32 9.37 -13.34
N TRP A 277 31.79 10.14 -14.29
CA TRP A 277 30.57 10.93 -14.07
C TRP A 277 29.33 10.06 -13.94
N ALA A 278 29.30 8.91 -14.59
CA ALA A 278 28.19 7.95 -14.39
C ALA A 278 28.19 7.30 -13.00
N ALA A 279 29.38 7.13 -12.39
CA ALA A 279 29.51 6.56 -11.04
C ALA A 279 29.09 7.54 -9.94
N VAL A 280 29.18 8.85 -10.12
CA VAL A 280 28.88 9.86 -9.09
C VAL A 280 27.46 9.76 -8.54
N PRO A 281 26.38 9.81 -9.36
CA PRO A 281 25.01 9.70 -8.85
C PRO A 281 24.74 8.30 -8.23
N LEU A 282 25.39 7.25 -8.73
CA LEU A 282 25.23 5.90 -8.21
C LEU A 282 25.83 5.77 -6.80
N ILE A 283 27.05 6.29 -6.60
CA ILE A 283 27.72 6.32 -5.30
C ILE A 283 26.92 7.18 -4.32
N ALA A 284 26.50 8.38 -4.74
CA ALA A 284 25.70 9.27 -3.90
C ALA A 284 24.37 8.62 -3.52
N GLY A 285 23.65 8.05 -4.47
CA GLY A 285 22.37 7.38 -4.24
C GLY A 285 22.48 6.18 -3.32
N TRP A 286 23.45 5.32 -3.54
CA TRP A 286 23.70 4.16 -2.71
C TRP A 286 24.08 4.53 -1.27
N THR A 287 24.98 5.50 -1.11
CA THR A 287 25.38 6.00 0.21
C THR A 287 24.21 6.66 0.93
N THR A 288 23.37 7.40 0.21
CA THR A 288 22.14 8.00 0.77
C THR A 288 21.18 6.92 1.25
N TRP A 289 20.97 5.88 0.43
CA TRP A 289 20.09 4.77 0.82
C TRP A 289 20.58 4.08 2.09
N LEU A 290 21.82 3.61 2.12
CA LEU A 290 22.42 2.93 3.28
C LEU A 290 22.41 3.82 4.53
N GLY A 291 22.71 5.11 4.37
CA GLY A 291 22.65 6.07 5.47
C GLY A 291 21.24 6.25 6.00
N THR A 292 20.25 6.36 5.12
CA THR A 292 18.84 6.48 5.50
C THR A 292 18.36 5.22 6.20
N GLU A 293 18.65 4.05 5.64
CA GLU A 293 18.32 2.75 6.21
C GLU A 293 18.90 2.58 7.62
N THR A 294 20.18 2.92 7.79
CA THR A 294 20.84 2.87 9.09
C THR A 294 20.22 3.82 10.12
N ILE A 295 19.87 5.05 9.70
CA ILE A 295 19.17 6.01 10.57
C ILE A 295 17.81 5.46 11.02
N LEU A 296 17.04 4.90 10.10
CA LEU A 296 15.75 4.29 10.42
C LEU A 296 15.91 3.10 11.38
N GLY A 297 16.90 2.23 11.15
CA GLY A 297 17.19 1.10 12.02
C GLY A 297 17.68 1.52 13.41
N LEU A 298 18.42 2.62 13.53
CA LEU A 298 18.86 3.16 14.82
C LEU A 298 17.72 3.81 15.61
N LEU A 299 16.76 4.41 14.91
CA LEU A 299 15.56 5.00 15.51
C LEU A 299 14.43 3.98 15.74
N ASP A 300 14.67 2.70 15.43
CA ASP A 300 13.69 1.60 15.45
C ASP A 300 12.40 1.93 14.68
N LEU A 301 12.54 2.71 13.62
CA LEU A 301 11.42 3.06 12.73
C LEU A 301 11.19 1.91 11.76
N ARG A 302 10.01 1.31 11.81
CA ARG A 302 9.61 0.23 10.93
C ARG A 302 8.99 0.80 9.65
N LEU A 303 9.27 0.17 8.53
CA LEU A 303 8.68 0.53 7.25
C LEU A 303 7.42 -0.30 6.97
N SER A 304 6.43 0.33 6.38
CA SER A 304 5.18 -0.31 5.96
C SER A 304 5.22 -0.76 4.50
N LEU A 305 4.14 -1.42 4.07
CA LEU A 305 3.95 -1.92 2.70
C LEU A 305 4.11 -0.84 1.60
N SER A 306 3.80 0.43 1.89
CA SER A 306 3.94 1.53 0.92
C SER A 306 5.39 1.97 0.65
N SER A 307 6.35 1.44 1.41
CA SER A 307 7.76 1.86 1.34
C SER A 307 8.56 1.25 0.18
N GLY A 308 7.98 0.33 -0.59
CA GLY A 308 8.67 -0.34 -1.70
C GLY A 308 9.34 0.57 -2.73
N PRO A 309 8.72 1.68 -3.19
CA PRO A 309 9.34 2.59 -4.14
C PRO A 309 10.49 3.43 -3.58
N LEU A 310 10.68 3.49 -2.25
CA LEU A 310 11.65 4.38 -1.60
C LEU A 310 13.07 4.20 -2.11
N VAL A 311 13.55 2.96 -2.24
CA VAL A 311 14.92 2.67 -2.69
C VAL A 311 15.17 3.27 -4.07
N ALA A 312 14.29 2.96 -5.02
CA ALA A 312 14.39 3.48 -6.38
C ALA A 312 14.32 5.01 -6.41
N GLN A 313 13.43 5.59 -5.61
CA GLN A 313 13.23 7.02 -5.56
C GLN A 313 14.42 7.76 -4.96
N ILE A 314 15.02 7.27 -3.88
CA ILE A 314 16.21 7.86 -3.25
C ILE A 314 17.38 7.89 -4.23
N ILE A 315 17.57 6.82 -4.99
CA ILE A 315 18.63 6.76 -6.01
C ILE A 315 18.35 7.76 -7.13
N VAL A 316 17.11 7.86 -7.59
CA VAL A 316 16.70 8.79 -8.64
C VAL A 316 16.90 10.25 -8.21
N LEU A 317 16.70 10.60 -6.93
CA LEU A 317 16.85 11.96 -6.40
C LEU A 317 18.26 12.57 -6.57
N THR A 318 19.30 11.73 -6.64
CA THR A 318 20.69 12.21 -6.82
C THR A 318 21.02 12.59 -8.26
N MET A 319 20.21 12.13 -9.22
CA MET A 319 20.51 12.23 -10.65
C MET A 319 20.43 13.67 -11.19
N PRO A 320 19.41 14.50 -10.90
CA PRO A 320 19.32 15.86 -11.42
C PRO A 320 20.55 16.70 -11.04
N ALA A 321 20.89 16.71 -9.76
CA ALA A 321 22.02 17.47 -9.24
C ALA A 321 23.35 17.03 -9.90
N ALA A 322 23.61 15.72 -10.00
CA ALA A 322 24.81 15.21 -10.63
C ALA A 322 24.90 15.54 -12.12
N SER A 323 23.78 15.47 -12.84
CA SER A 323 23.69 15.82 -14.27
C SER A 323 24.02 17.28 -14.52
N HIS A 324 23.42 18.19 -13.76
CA HIS A 324 23.70 19.62 -13.87
C HIS A 324 25.16 19.96 -13.54
N LEU A 325 25.71 19.35 -12.47
CA LEU A 325 27.14 19.50 -12.16
C LEU A 325 28.06 19.05 -13.30
N ALA A 326 27.78 17.86 -13.89
CA ALA A 326 28.59 17.31 -14.95
C ALA A 326 28.57 18.16 -16.23
N LEU A 327 27.38 18.64 -16.63
CA LEU A 327 27.23 19.44 -17.85
C LEU A 327 27.86 20.83 -17.70
N HIS A 328 27.60 21.52 -16.58
CA HIS A 328 28.19 22.84 -16.30
C HIS A 328 29.72 22.74 -16.20
N PHE A 329 30.23 21.75 -15.44
CA PHE A 329 31.69 21.57 -15.33
C PHE A 329 32.37 21.36 -16.70
N ARG A 330 31.72 20.56 -17.55
CA ARG A 330 32.26 20.34 -18.92
C ARG A 330 32.32 21.65 -19.72
N ASP A 331 31.27 22.49 -19.61
CA ASP A 331 31.19 23.74 -20.37
C ASP A 331 32.16 24.79 -19.81
N ASP A 332 32.37 24.85 -18.49
CA ASP A 332 33.35 25.75 -17.88
C ASP A 332 34.80 25.30 -18.12
N LEU A 333 35.03 23.97 -18.10
CA LEU A 333 36.36 23.42 -18.45
C LEU A 333 36.76 23.76 -19.88
N ARG A 334 35.82 23.88 -20.82
CA ARG A 334 36.10 24.34 -22.20
C ARG A 334 36.52 25.79 -22.27
N LYS A 335 36.01 26.65 -21.36
CA LYS A 335 36.32 28.09 -21.36
C LYS A 335 37.66 28.39 -20.68
N THR A 336 37.99 27.70 -19.60
CA THR A 336 39.11 28.02 -18.74
C THR A 336 40.34 27.15 -18.96
N ALA A 337 40.18 25.95 -19.56
CA ALA A 337 41.22 24.93 -19.72
C ALA A 337 41.87 24.44 -18.37
N ASP A 338 41.57 25.09 -17.26
CA ASP A 338 42.03 24.72 -15.91
C ASP A 338 40.91 24.05 -15.13
N ARG A 339 41.14 22.82 -14.69
CA ARG A 339 40.16 22.02 -13.94
C ARG A 339 39.78 22.64 -12.61
N ARG A 340 40.68 23.29 -11.91
CA ARG A 340 40.37 23.90 -10.60
C ARG A 340 39.54 25.16 -10.80
N ALA A 341 39.90 26.01 -11.73
CA ALA A 341 39.13 27.21 -12.05
C ALA A 341 37.71 26.85 -12.54
N ALA A 342 37.62 25.84 -13.44
CA ALA A 342 36.35 25.32 -13.92
C ALA A 342 35.48 24.75 -12.79
N ALA A 343 36.06 23.97 -11.84
CA ALA A 343 35.35 23.41 -10.70
C ALA A 343 34.88 24.50 -9.73
N GLU A 344 35.68 25.53 -9.50
CA GLU A 344 35.28 26.66 -8.63
C GLU A 344 34.10 27.42 -9.24
N GLU A 345 34.15 27.71 -10.52
CA GLU A 345 33.09 28.41 -11.25
C GLU A 345 31.79 27.57 -11.28
N THR A 346 31.89 26.28 -11.62
CA THR A 346 30.75 25.37 -11.62
C THR A 346 30.09 25.28 -10.24
N LEU A 347 30.88 25.06 -9.16
CA LEU A 347 30.34 24.99 -7.80
C LEU A 347 29.69 26.27 -7.38
N ARG A 348 30.29 27.42 -7.71
CA ARG A 348 29.74 28.74 -7.41
C ARG A 348 28.40 28.96 -8.12
N PHE A 349 28.24 28.38 -9.28
CA PHE A 349 27.08 28.54 -10.13
C PHE A 349 25.94 27.57 -9.81
N VAL A 350 26.23 26.26 -9.62
CA VAL A 350 25.23 25.20 -9.52
C VAL A 350 24.83 24.88 -8.08
N SER A 351 25.64 25.21 -7.07
CA SER A 351 25.33 24.87 -5.67
C SER A 351 24.06 25.57 -5.15
N GLU A 352 23.84 26.83 -5.52
CA GLU A 352 22.63 27.57 -5.09
C GLU A 352 21.33 26.93 -5.64
N PRO A 353 21.21 26.64 -6.95
CA PRO A 353 20.06 25.90 -7.47
C PRO A 353 19.86 24.56 -6.77
N ILE A 354 20.92 23.72 -6.61
CA ILE A 354 20.82 22.40 -5.98
C ILE A 354 20.28 22.52 -4.54
N LEU A 355 20.76 23.50 -3.76
CA LEU A 355 20.28 23.70 -2.39
C LEU A 355 18.81 24.12 -2.35
N TRP A 356 18.38 25.03 -3.24
CA TRP A 356 16.97 25.41 -3.33
C TRP A 356 16.08 24.25 -3.78
N CYS A 357 16.51 23.46 -4.76
CA CYS A 357 15.85 22.25 -5.22
C CYS A 357 15.66 21.26 -4.07
N ALA A 358 16.75 20.94 -3.37
CA ALA A 358 16.70 20.00 -2.25
C ALA A 358 15.77 20.49 -1.13
N LEU A 359 15.86 21.78 -0.78
CA LEU A 359 15.03 22.38 0.28
C LEU A 359 13.55 22.35 -0.09
N THR A 360 13.23 22.66 -1.35
CA THR A 360 11.85 22.67 -1.86
C THR A 360 11.28 21.26 -1.91
N ALA A 361 12.06 20.28 -2.39
CA ALA A 361 11.65 18.88 -2.43
C ALA A 361 11.47 18.32 -1.00
N THR A 362 12.39 18.66 -0.07
CA THR A 362 12.28 18.29 1.35
C THR A 362 10.97 18.80 1.95
N VAL A 363 10.62 20.08 1.69
CA VAL A 363 9.36 20.67 2.16
C VAL A 363 8.14 19.99 1.51
N GLY A 364 8.22 19.69 0.22
CA GLY A 364 7.18 18.95 -0.51
C GLY A 364 6.90 17.58 0.09
N TYR A 365 7.96 16.82 0.43
CA TYR A 365 7.83 15.51 1.07
C TYR A 365 7.44 15.62 2.55
N ALA A 366 7.94 16.62 3.27
CA ALA A 366 7.55 16.87 4.65
C ALA A 366 6.04 17.18 4.79
N ALA A 367 5.39 17.70 3.75
CA ALA A 367 3.95 17.91 3.75
C ALA A 367 3.16 16.58 3.89
N LEU A 368 3.72 15.43 3.50
CA LEU A 368 3.11 14.12 3.70
C LEU A 368 3.03 13.72 5.18
N VAL A 369 3.84 14.36 6.06
CA VAL A 369 3.78 14.13 7.51
C VAL A 369 2.44 14.56 8.11
N SER A 370 1.69 15.44 7.43
CA SER A 370 0.34 15.84 7.83
C SER A 370 -0.73 14.77 7.60
N SER A 371 -0.36 13.60 7.03
CA SER A 371 -1.27 12.50 6.77
C SER A 371 -1.70 11.79 8.05
N ASN A 372 -2.98 11.41 8.12
CA ASN A 372 -3.49 10.52 9.15
C ASN A 372 -3.12 9.04 8.88
N VAL A 373 -2.74 8.71 7.64
CA VAL A 373 -2.32 7.36 7.25
C VAL A 373 -0.82 7.21 7.52
N VAL A 374 -0.46 6.37 8.47
CA VAL A 374 0.93 6.21 8.94
C VAL A 374 1.92 5.86 7.83
N PRO A 375 1.63 4.93 6.90
CA PRO A 375 2.48 4.65 5.75
C PRO A 375 2.83 5.87 4.91
N ILE A 376 1.87 6.77 4.66
CA ILE A 376 2.08 8.00 3.89
C ILE A 376 2.99 8.97 4.68
N ARG A 377 2.75 9.08 5.99
CA ARG A 377 3.57 9.92 6.88
C ARG A 377 5.01 9.42 6.97
N GLN A 378 5.21 8.10 7.12
CA GLN A 378 6.54 7.48 7.14
C GLN A 378 7.28 7.71 5.82
N PHE A 379 6.61 7.47 4.69
CA PHE A 379 7.16 7.67 3.36
C PHE A 379 7.65 9.12 3.17
N GLY A 380 6.82 10.11 3.54
CA GLY A 380 7.18 11.52 3.48
C GLY A 380 8.38 11.88 4.35
N THR A 381 8.43 11.37 5.59
CA THR A 381 9.54 11.59 6.53
C THR A 381 10.86 11.04 5.97
N VAL A 382 10.84 9.80 5.50
CA VAL A 382 12.02 9.13 4.94
C VAL A 382 12.54 9.89 3.71
N LEU A 383 11.63 10.26 2.80
CA LEU A 383 12.05 11.02 1.61
C LEU A 383 12.55 12.42 1.91
N ALA A 384 11.97 13.12 2.89
CA ALA A 384 12.46 14.44 3.29
C ALA A 384 13.90 14.34 3.81
N ILE A 385 14.19 13.38 4.68
CA ILE A 385 15.54 13.11 5.22
C ILE A 385 16.49 12.70 4.08
N ALA A 386 16.08 11.73 3.26
CA ALA A 386 16.89 11.22 2.16
C ALA A 386 17.23 12.29 1.13
N THR A 387 16.29 13.19 0.81
CA THR A 387 16.49 14.28 -0.14
C THR A 387 17.54 15.27 0.35
N ALA A 388 17.45 15.67 1.61
CA ALA A 388 18.45 16.55 2.23
C ALA A 388 19.84 15.88 2.25
N ALA A 389 19.92 14.59 2.61
CA ALA A 389 21.15 13.83 2.61
C ALA A 389 21.72 13.63 1.19
N ALA A 390 20.89 13.32 0.20
CA ALA A 390 21.29 13.15 -1.20
C ALA A 390 21.93 14.42 -1.78
N ALA A 391 21.32 15.57 -1.54
CA ALA A 391 21.84 16.86 -1.98
C ALA A 391 23.18 17.19 -1.33
N LEU A 392 23.28 16.99 -0.02
CA LEU A 392 24.51 17.21 0.73
C LEU A 392 25.63 16.30 0.22
N LEU A 393 25.38 15.01 0.09
CA LEU A 393 26.35 14.03 -0.42
C LEU A 393 26.78 14.35 -1.86
N THR A 394 25.85 14.71 -2.73
CA THR A 394 26.16 15.10 -4.10
C THR A 394 27.07 16.33 -4.15
N LEU A 395 26.79 17.37 -3.34
CA LEU A 395 27.64 18.56 -3.24
C LEU A 395 29.01 18.28 -2.64
N LEU A 396 29.08 17.35 -1.66
CA LEU A 396 30.37 16.92 -1.05
C LEU A 396 31.20 16.08 -2.03
N LEU A 397 30.56 15.25 -2.86
CA LEU A 397 31.24 14.45 -3.90
C LEU A 397 31.65 15.31 -5.11
N ALA A 398 30.99 16.43 -5.38
CA ALA A 398 31.23 17.26 -6.54
C ALA A 398 32.69 17.72 -6.72
N PRO A 399 33.43 18.21 -5.68
CA PRO A 399 34.85 18.58 -5.81
C PRO A 399 35.74 17.42 -6.25
N VAL A 400 35.45 16.20 -5.77
CA VAL A 400 36.19 14.99 -6.14
C VAL A 400 35.86 14.55 -7.57
N ALA A 401 34.58 14.66 -7.93
CA ALA A 401 34.11 14.34 -9.27
C ALA A 401 34.77 15.22 -10.35
N MET A 402 34.94 16.52 -10.05
CA MET A 402 35.51 17.52 -10.96
C MET A 402 37.05 17.47 -11.01
N VAL A 403 37.68 17.28 -9.86
CA VAL A 403 39.13 17.22 -9.72
C VAL A 403 39.54 15.88 -9.07
N PRO A 404 39.47 14.78 -9.83
CA PRO A 404 39.75 13.45 -9.28
C PRO A 404 41.18 13.30 -8.82
N PRO A 405 41.45 12.37 -7.87
CA PRO A 405 42.80 12.10 -7.33
C PRO A 405 43.72 11.42 -8.37
N VAL A 406 43.14 10.76 -9.35
CA VAL A 406 43.86 10.05 -10.43
C VAL A 406 43.75 10.88 -11.71
N ARG A 407 44.82 10.87 -12.53
CA ARG A 407 44.79 11.50 -13.87
C ARG A 407 43.86 10.72 -14.79
N LEU A 408 42.59 10.84 -14.55
CA LEU A 408 41.53 10.35 -15.47
C LEU A 408 41.42 11.36 -16.60
N GLU A 409 41.73 10.95 -17.81
CA GLU A 409 41.37 11.72 -19.00
C GLU A 409 39.82 11.67 -19.10
N ILE A 410 39.18 12.76 -18.65
CA ILE A 410 37.77 12.93 -18.93
C ILE A 410 37.66 13.34 -20.39
N PRO A 411 37.15 12.47 -21.27
CA PRO A 411 37.10 12.81 -22.69
C PRO A 411 36.13 13.98 -22.89
N VAL A 412 36.65 15.16 -23.07
CA VAL A 412 35.89 16.36 -23.46
C VAL A 412 35.60 16.25 -24.97
N ARG A 413 34.89 15.16 -25.37
CA ARG A 413 34.56 14.96 -26.77
C ARG A 413 33.36 15.84 -27.18
N TYR A 414 33.58 16.53 -28.30
CA TYR A 414 32.59 17.37 -28.98
C TYR A 414 31.47 16.52 -29.59
N GLY A 415 30.21 16.95 -29.49
CA GLY A 415 29.26 16.54 -30.49
C GLY A 415 27.78 16.45 -30.16
N SER A 416 27.36 16.02 -28.97
CA SER A 416 25.90 15.78 -28.76
C SER A 416 25.15 17.00 -28.25
N THR A 417 25.80 17.84 -27.42
CA THR A 417 25.12 19.02 -26.80
C THR A 417 24.98 20.20 -27.77
N SER A 418 25.82 20.34 -28.81
CA SER A 418 25.66 21.42 -29.81
C SER A 418 24.35 21.28 -30.59
N ARG A 419 23.94 20.06 -30.94
CA ARG A 419 22.68 19.82 -31.64
C ARG A 419 21.48 20.09 -30.71
N LEU A 420 21.57 19.67 -29.46
CA LEU A 420 20.51 19.87 -28.48
C LEU A 420 20.40 21.36 -28.09
N SER A 421 21.52 22.06 -27.89
CA SER A 421 21.52 23.51 -27.66
C SER A 421 20.92 24.27 -28.83
N SER A 422 21.27 23.89 -30.09
CA SER A 422 20.67 24.51 -31.29
C SER A 422 19.19 24.20 -31.44
N ALA A 423 18.72 23.03 -30.97
CA ALA A 423 17.30 22.70 -30.92
C ALA A 423 16.59 23.56 -29.84
N MET A 424 17.22 23.78 -28.69
CA MET A 424 16.69 24.67 -27.65
C MET A 424 16.55 26.11 -28.14
N ASP A 425 17.55 26.64 -28.89
CA ASP A 425 17.46 27.97 -29.48
C ASP A 425 16.27 28.10 -30.41
N ARG A 426 16.09 27.14 -31.33
CA ARG A 426 14.94 27.14 -32.25
C ARG A 426 13.60 27.06 -31.47
N LEU A 427 13.52 26.20 -30.50
CA LEU A 427 12.31 26.05 -29.67
C LEU A 427 12.01 27.31 -28.87
N THR A 428 13.01 27.86 -28.16
CA THR A 428 12.88 29.11 -27.42
C THR A 428 12.49 30.27 -28.33
N GLY A 429 13.04 30.31 -29.54
CA GLY A 429 12.68 31.28 -30.59
C GLY A 429 11.21 31.17 -31.02
N ALA A 430 10.72 29.96 -31.23
CA ALA A 430 9.30 29.72 -31.56
C ALA A 430 8.39 30.12 -30.39
N VAL A 431 8.78 29.76 -29.17
CA VAL A 431 8.02 30.09 -27.95
C VAL A 431 8.00 31.61 -27.74
N TYR A 432 9.10 32.28 -27.92
CA TYR A 432 9.19 33.75 -27.76
C TYR A 432 8.35 34.49 -28.79
N ARG A 433 8.27 33.99 -30.04
CA ARG A 433 7.46 34.59 -31.13
C ARG A 433 5.97 34.43 -30.87
N HIS A 434 5.52 33.25 -30.42
CA HIS A 434 4.12 32.86 -30.27
C HIS A 434 3.71 32.49 -28.84
N PRO A 435 4.00 33.35 -27.81
CA PRO A 435 3.76 32.94 -26.43
C PRO A 435 2.28 32.79 -26.07
N GLY A 436 1.39 33.61 -26.65
CA GLY A 436 -0.07 33.53 -26.42
C GLY A 436 -0.68 32.24 -26.90
N PRO A 437 -0.54 31.88 -28.20
CA PRO A 437 -1.01 30.60 -28.72
C PRO A 437 -0.49 29.38 -27.96
N ILE A 438 0.76 29.39 -27.49
CA ILE A 438 1.34 28.27 -26.73
C ILE A 438 0.67 28.13 -25.38
N VAL A 439 0.47 29.22 -24.62
CA VAL A 439 -0.22 29.15 -23.34
C VAL A 439 -1.65 28.68 -23.52
N VAL A 440 -2.39 29.23 -24.49
CA VAL A 440 -3.76 28.82 -24.79
C VAL A 440 -3.81 27.36 -25.26
N GLY A 441 -2.94 26.94 -26.17
CA GLY A 441 -2.85 25.57 -26.64
C GLY A 441 -2.54 24.57 -25.50
N THR A 442 -1.61 24.92 -24.59
CA THR A 442 -1.32 24.10 -23.41
C THR A 442 -2.56 23.96 -22.51
N LEU A 443 -3.27 25.05 -22.26
CA LEU A 443 -4.46 25.01 -21.43
C LEU A 443 -5.61 24.23 -22.11
N LEU A 444 -5.79 24.36 -23.43
CA LEU A 444 -6.79 23.61 -24.18
C LEU A 444 -6.52 22.09 -24.18
N VAL A 445 -5.27 21.67 -24.04
CA VAL A 445 -4.91 20.24 -23.92
C VAL A 445 -5.00 19.77 -22.48
N VAL A 446 -4.42 20.52 -21.56
CA VAL A 446 -4.30 20.07 -20.17
C VAL A 446 -5.62 20.18 -19.40
N ALA A 447 -6.43 21.21 -19.64
CA ALA A 447 -7.67 21.38 -18.88
C ALA A 447 -8.72 20.25 -19.11
N PRO A 448 -9.00 19.77 -20.34
CA PRO A 448 -9.87 18.60 -20.53
C PRO A 448 -9.28 17.32 -19.92
N LEU A 449 -7.98 17.13 -20.03
CA LEU A 449 -7.32 15.97 -19.42
C LEU A 449 -7.41 16.04 -17.89
N ALA A 450 -7.16 17.19 -17.29
CA ALA A 450 -7.28 17.39 -15.85
C ALA A 450 -8.73 17.27 -15.35
N ALA A 451 -9.74 17.52 -16.18
CA ALA A 451 -11.16 17.30 -15.82
C ALA A 451 -11.45 15.83 -15.43
N GLY A 452 -10.62 14.89 -15.87
CA GLY A 452 -10.67 13.48 -15.44
C GLY A 452 -10.54 13.28 -13.94
N ILE A 453 -10.02 14.26 -13.18
CA ILE A 453 -9.97 14.20 -11.71
C ILE A 453 -11.35 13.91 -11.11
N ALA A 454 -12.42 14.39 -11.73
CA ALA A 454 -13.80 14.13 -11.30
C ALA A 454 -14.22 12.65 -11.41
N PHE A 455 -13.50 11.85 -12.17
CA PHE A 455 -13.79 10.43 -12.41
C PHE A 455 -12.84 9.49 -11.63
N ILE A 456 -11.98 10.02 -10.76
CA ILE A 456 -11.08 9.22 -9.94
C ILE A 456 -11.90 8.28 -9.05
N ARG A 457 -11.58 7.00 -9.13
CA ARG A 457 -12.13 5.95 -8.27
C ARG A 457 -11.09 5.52 -7.25
N TYR A 458 -11.56 5.01 -6.12
CA TYR A 458 -10.69 4.56 -5.04
C TYR A 458 -10.67 3.04 -5.00
N GLU A 459 -9.50 2.46 -4.70
CA GLU A 459 -9.34 1.02 -4.53
C GLU A 459 -9.37 0.66 -3.04
N SER A 460 -10.24 -0.27 -2.68
CA SER A 460 -10.29 -0.86 -1.33
C SER A 460 -10.02 -2.36 -1.33
N ASN A 461 -9.95 -2.95 -2.53
CA ASN A 461 -9.69 -4.35 -2.66
C ASN A 461 -8.18 -4.59 -2.81
N TYR A 462 -7.55 -5.07 -1.76
CA TYR A 462 -6.12 -5.36 -1.74
C TYR A 462 -5.72 -6.49 -2.69
N ILE A 463 -6.66 -7.34 -3.13
CA ILE A 463 -6.42 -8.39 -4.14
C ILE A 463 -6.03 -7.73 -5.47
N ASN A 464 -6.65 -6.59 -5.80
CA ASN A 464 -6.35 -5.83 -7.01
C ASN A 464 -4.97 -5.13 -6.98
N ALA A 465 -4.31 -5.13 -5.82
CA ALA A 465 -2.91 -4.70 -5.73
C ALA A 465 -1.95 -5.70 -6.40
N PHE A 466 -2.41 -6.90 -6.72
CA PHE A 466 -1.62 -7.91 -7.41
C PHE A 466 -2.08 -8.08 -8.86
N LYS A 467 -1.15 -8.37 -9.76
CA LYS A 467 -1.52 -8.71 -11.15
C LYS A 467 -2.42 -9.96 -11.17
N PRO A 468 -3.42 -10.02 -12.05
CA PRO A 468 -4.33 -11.15 -12.16
C PRO A 468 -3.65 -12.52 -12.39
N THR A 469 -2.41 -12.51 -12.85
CA THR A 469 -1.58 -13.68 -13.15
C THR A 469 -0.84 -14.22 -11.93
N THR A 470 -0.80 -13.50 -10.82
CA THR A 470 -0.13 -13.95 -9.59
C THR A 470 -0.91 -15.07 -8.91
N ARG A 471 -0.22 -15.91 -8.14
CA ARG A 471 -0.85 -17.01 -7.40
C ARG A 471 -1.89 -16.49 -6.42
N VAL A 472 -1.55 -15.49 -5.63
CA VAL A 472 -2.46 -14.89 -4.64
C VAL A 472 -3.75 -14.39 -5.28
N ALA A 473 -3.70 -13.67 -6.41
CA ALA A 473 -4.89 -13.17 -7.07
C ALA A 473 -5.77 -14.27 -7.69
N ARG A 474 -5.17 -15.37 -8.12
CA ARG A 474 -5.89 -16.56 -8.64
C ARG A 474 -6.52 -17.35 -7.51
N ASP A 475 -5.80 -17.53 -6.41
CA ASP A 475 -6.27 -18.30 -5.26
C ASP A 475 -7.44 -17.58 -4.58
N TYR A 476 -7.35 -16.26 -4.40
CA TYR A 476 -8.46 -15.47 -3.85
C TYR A 476 -9.71 -15.53 -4.70
N ARG A 477 -9.59 -15.36 -6.02
CA ARG A 477 -10.75 -15.48 -6.93
C ARG A 477 -11.40 -16.86 -6.87
N PHE A 478 -10.59 -17.91 -6.77
CA PHE A 478 -11.10 -19.27 -6.64
C PHE A 478 -11.93 -19.44 -5.36
N VAL A 479 -11.44 -18.96 -4.23
CA VAL A 479 -12.16 -19.11 -2.95
C VAL A 479 -13.40 -18.20 -2.90
N GLU A 480 -13.32 -16.96 -3.39
CA GLU A 480 -14.49 -16.05 -3.41
C GLU A 480 -15.61 -16.57 -4.32
N GLN A 481 -15.29 -17.22 -5.42
CA GLN A 481 -16.28 -17.76 -6.36
C GLN A 481 -16.97 -19.02 -5.84
N ASN A 482 -16.32 -19.81 -4.98
CA ASN A 482 -16.81 -21.14 -4.61
C ASN A 482 -17.21 -21.27 -3.12
N LEU A 483 -16.62 -20.46 -2.23
CA LEU A 483 -16.88 -20.53 -0.77
C LEU A 483 -17.39 -19.22 -0.19
N GLY A 484 -17.78 -18.27 -1.05
CA GLY A 484 -18.25 -16.94 -0.62
C GLY A 484 -17.11 -16.02 -0.20
N GLY A 485 -17.42 -14.89 0.44
CA GLY A 485 -16.47 -13.84 0.76
C GLY A 485 -15.43 -14.24 1.80
N ILE A 486 -14.25 -13.66 1.70
CA ILE A 486 -13.13 -13.85 2.64
C ILE A 486 -13.01 -12.65 3.59
N GLY A 487 -13.65 -11.52 3.26
CA GLY A 487 -13.65 -10.33 4.09
C GLY A 487 -14.39 -10.56 5.41
N LEU A 488 -13.68 -10.46 6.53
CA LEU A 488 -14.21 -10.67 7.87
C LEU A 488 -14.28 -9.34 8.62
N ALA A 489 -15.48 -9.06 9.17
CA ALA A 489 -15.68 -8.00 10.14
C ALA A 489 -16.44 -8.57 11.35
N GLY A 490 -16.27 -7.98 12.52
CA GLY A 490 -16.90 -8.41 13.75
C GLY A 490 -17.74 -7.30 14.38
N LEU A 491 -19.02 -7.57 14.63
CA LEU A 491 -19.85 -6.74 15.49
C LEU A 491 -19.73 -7.23 16.91
N VAL A 492 -19.22 -6.41 17.79
CA VAL A 492 -19.09 -6.71 19.23
C VAL A 492 -20.27 -6.08 19.97
N VAL A 493 -21.04 -6.91 20.65
CA VAL A 493 -22.25 -6.49 21.40
C VAL A 493 -22.18 -6.93 22.85
N PRO A 494 -22.73 -6.15 23.80
CA PRO A 494 -22.83 -6.56 25.18
C PRO A 494 -23.94 -7.61 25.37
N VAL A 495 -23.67 -8.63 26.17
CA VAL A 495 -24.65 -9.65 26.59
C VAL A 495 -24.73 -9.64 28.11
N GLU A 496 -25.52 -8.72 28.61
CA GLU A 496 -25.72 -8.56 30.06
C GLU A 496 -26.49 -9.76 30.65
N GLY A 497 -26.04 -10.22 31.80
CA GLY A 497 -26.69 -11.36 32.49
C GLY A 497 -26.32 -12.75 31.95
N GLY A 498 -25.37 -12.83 30.99
CA GLY A 498 -24.91 -14.10 30.43
C GLY A 498 -25.81 -14.64 29.31
N ILE A 499 -25.64 -15.90 28.98
CA ILE A 499 -26.38 -16.53 27.89
C ILE A 499 -27.77 -16.91 28.35
N THR A 500 -28.75 -16.09 27.99
CA THR A 500 -30.18 -16.33 28.22
C THR A 500 -30.89 -16.55 26.88
N PRO A 501 -32.09 -17.18 26.87
CA PRO A 501 -32.89 -17.31 25.67
C PRO A 501 -33.16 -15.98 24.97
N GLU A 502 -33.43 -14.93 25.72
CA GLU A 502 -33.70 -13.58 25.22
C GLU A 502 -32.47 -12.95 24.61
N ALA A 503 -31.27 -13.18 25.19
CA ALA A 503 -30.03 -12.71 24.66
C ALA A 503 -29.69 -13.36 23.29
N ILE A 504 -29.94 -14.66 23.18
CA ILE A 504 -29.72 -15.39 21.90
C ILE A 504 -30.71 -14.92 20.83
N GLU A 505 -31.98 -14.66 21.17
CA GLU A 505 -32.95 -14.11 20.24
C GLU A 505 -32.57 -12.71 19.75
N ARG A 506 -32.10 -11.85 20.64
CA ARG A 506 -31.62 -10.51 20.26
C ARG A 506 -30.41 -10.58 19.34
N VAL A 507 -29.46 -11.48 19.58
CA VAL A 507 -28.32 -11.71 18.70
C VAL A 507 -28.82 -12.22 17.33
N ARG A 508 -29.76 -13.18 17.30
CA ARG A 508 -30.35 -13.70 16.07
C ARG A 508 -31.06 -12.61 15.26
N ALA A 509 -31.86 -11.78 15.93
CA ALA A 509 -32.55 -10.67 15.26
C ALA A 509 -31.56 -9.67 14.64
N LEU A 510 -30.43 -9.43 15.32
CA LEU A 510 -29.34 -8.63 14.74
C LEU A 510 -28.70 -9.32 13.54
N ASP A 511 -28.44 -10.64 13.62
CA ASP A 511 -27.86 -11.42 12.52
C ASP A 511 -28.75 -11.35 11.26
N GLU A 512 -30.06 -11.54 11.42
CA GLU A 512 -31.04 -11.45 10.33
C GLU A 512 -31.10 -10.04 9.74
N ALA A 513 -31.07 -9.01 10.60
CA ALA A 513 -31.09 -7.61 10.16
C ALA A 513 -29.81 -7.24 9.39
N VAL A 514 -28.65 -7.77 9.82
CA VAL A 514 -27.36 -7.55 9.15
C VAL A 514 -27.31 -8.32 7.83
N LEU A 515 -27.77 -9.57 7.80
CA LEU A 515 -27.83 -10.37 6.58
C LEU A 515 -28.76 -9.74 5.54
N GLY A 516 -29.84 -9.07 5.98
CA GLY A 516 -30.78 -8.35 5.13
C GLY A 516 -30.29 -6.99 4.62
N ILE A 517 -29.02 -6.60 4.87
CA ILE A 517 -28.47 -5.34 4.32
C ILE A 517 -28.31 -5.48 2.82
N GLU A 518 -29.15 -4.75 2.07
CA GLU A 518 -29.06 -4.72 0.62
C GLU A 518 -27.78 -4.04 0.14
N ALA A 519 -27.24 -4.57 -0.94
CA ALA A 519 -26.08 -3.99 -1.59
C ALA A 519 -26.39 -2.63 -2.21
N THR A 520 -25.55 -1.66 -1.97
CA THR A 520 -25.59 -0.35 -2.64
C THR A 520 -24.36 -0.19 -3.53
N GLY A 521 -24.46 0.63 -4.58
CA GLY A 521 -23.30 0.98 -5.39
C GLY A 521 -22.66 -0.16 -6.18
N GLY A 522 -23.43 -1.22 -6.50
CA GLY A 522 -22.93 -2.36 -7.30
C GLY A 522 -22.20 -3.44 -6.50
N GLY A 523 -22.42 -3.50 -5.18
CA GLY A 523 -21.95 -4.59 -4.33
C GLY A 523 -22.89 -5.81 -4.32
N GLU A 524 -22.45 -6.90 -3.69
CA GLU A 524 -23.18 -8.18 -3.55
C GLU A 524 -23.95 -8.31 -2.23
N GLY A 525 -23.84 -7.33 -1.32
CA GLY A 525 -24.43 -7.40 0.03
C GLY A 525 -23.56 -8.20 1.01
N VAL A 526 -24.21 -8.63 2.10
CA VAL A 526 -23.59 -9.49 3.12
C VAL A 526 -23.74 -10.94 2.69
N GLY A 527 -22.62 -11.68 2.63
CA GLY A 527 -22.65 -13.09 2.24
C GLY A 527 -23.13 -14.00 3.35
N TYR A 528 -22.46 -13.96 4.49
CA TYR A 528 -22.76 -14.81 5.65
C TYR A 528 -22.64 -14.03 6.95
N VAL A 529 -23.46 -14.42 7.90
CA VAL A 529 -23.42 -13.93 9.29
C VAL A 529 -23.35 -15.13 10.21
N THR A 530 -22.37 -15.12 11.11
CA THR A 530 -22.16 -16.20 12.07
C THR A 530 -21.97 -15.60 13.45
N SER A 531 -22.73 -16.09 14.42
CA SER A 531 -22.72 -15.56 15.78
C SER A 531 -22.86 -16.67 16.83
N LEU A 532 -22.94 -16.25 18.07
CA LEU A 532 -23.29 -17.14 19.19
C LEU A 532 -24.65 -17.81 18.97
N ALA A 533 -25.61 -17.13 18.38
CA ALA A 533 -26.93 -17.71 18.05
C ALA A 533 -26.80 -18.84 17.02
N THR A 534 -25.97 -18.63 15.98
CA THR A 534 -25.68 -19.67 14.97
C THR A 534 -24.99 -20.90 15.58
N VAL A 535 -24.12 -20.72 16.56
CA VAL A 535 -23.43 -21.84 17.23
C VAL A 535 -24.39 -22.61 18.17
N LEU A 536 -25.20 -21.90 18.93
CA LEU A 536 -26.05 -22.54 19.99
C LEU A 536 -27.41 -23.02 19.48
N ASP A 537 -28.01 -22.37 18.49
CA ASP A 537 -29.32 -22.69 17.93
C ASP A 537 -29.40 -22.34 16.45
N PRO A 538 -28.68 -23.07 15.57
CA PRO A 538 -28.53 -22.72 14.14
C PRO A 538 -29.88 -22.61 13.42
N ASP A 539 -30.79 -23.53 13.69
CA ASP A 539 -32.10 -23.65 13.00
C ASP A 539 -33.24 -22.89 13.71
N GLY A 540 -32.99 -22.24 14.87
CA GLY A 540 -34.01 -21.57 15.65
C GLY A 540 -35.02 -22.53 16.30
N ARG A 541 -34.72 -23.82 16.34
CA ARG A 541 -35.66 -24.87 16.86
C ARG A 541 -35.94 -24.74 18.32
N LEU A 542 -35.02 -24.15 19.07
CA LEU A 542 -35.21 -23.92 20.52
C LEU A 542 -36.23 -22.83 20.82
N GLY A 543 -36.57 -21.98 19.85
CA GLY A 543 -37.56 -20.90 20.02
C GLY A 543 -38.96 -21.35 20.39
N GLY A 544 -39.36 -22.57 20.00
CA GLY A 544 -40.66 -23.16 20.34
C GLY A 544 -40.76 -23.81 21.71
N LEU A 545 -39.67 -23.81 22.50
CA LEU A 545 -39.63 -24.46 23.80
C LEU A 545 -39.99 -23.46 24.95
N ASP A 546 -40.42 -24.02 26.07
CA ASP A 546 -40.59 -23.26 27.31
C ASP A 546 -39.27 -22.56 27.71
N PRO A 547 -39.28 -21.28 28.18
CA PRO A 547 -38.09 -20.50 28.49
C PRO A 547 -37.11 -21.18 29.45
N GLY A 548 -37.61 -21.88 30.45
CA GLY A 548 -36.76 -22.60 31.41
C GLY A 548 -36.00 -23.77 30.75
N ARG A 549 -36.68 -24.50 29.89
CA ARG A 549 -36.11 -25.62 29.12
C ARG A 549 -35.09 -25.14 28.09
N ARG A 550 -35.40 -24.09 27.42
CA ARG A 550 -34.52 -23.44 26.45
C ARG A 550 -33.25 -22.96 27.13
N ALA A 551 -33.34 -22.28 28.29
CA ALA A 551 -32.18 -21.84 29.07
C ALA A 551 -31.31 -23.03 29.51
N TRP A 552 -31.90 -24.14 29.89
CA TRP A 552 -31.19 -25.34 30.28
C TRP A 552 -30.45 -25.96 29.07
N LEU A 553 -31.10 -26.09 27.91
CA LEU A 553 -30.49 -26.63 26.70
C LEU A 553 -29.33 -25.78 26.19
N LEU A 554 -29.50 -24.45 26.17
CA LEU A 554 -28.45 -23.53 25.76
C LEU A 554 -27.21 -23.62 26.65
N ARG A 555 -27.40 -23.69 27.98
CA ARG A 555 -26.28 -23.85 28.92
C ARG A 555 -25.61 -25.22 28.79
N THR A 556 -26.39 -26.28 28.64
CA THR A 556 -25.83 -27.63 28.45
C THR A 556 -25.01 -27.70 27.14
N LYS A 557 -25.53 -27.15 26.05
CA LYS A 557 -24.81 -27.12 24.76
C LYS A 557 -23.53 -26.30 24.87
N LEU A 558 -23.60 -25.16 25.54
CA LEU A 558 -22.41 -24.33 25.79
C LEU A 558 -21.33 -25.09 26.56
N GLU A 559 -21.70 -25.76 27.67
CA GLU A 559 -20.76 -26.55 28.48
C GLU A 559 -20.16 -27.72 27.69
N LEU A 560 -20.97 -28.38 26.86
CA LEU A 560 -20.53 -29.47 26.00
C LEU A 560 -19.51 -29.00 24.97
N ILE A 561 -19.82 -27.90 24.23
CA ILE A 561 -18.90 -27.35 23.22
C ILE A 561 -17.62 -26.87 23.91
N ALA A 562 -17.71 -26.24 25.06
CA ALA A 562 -16.54 -25.76 25.81
C ALA A 562 -15.62 -26.91 26.30
N ALA A 563 -16.15 -28.12 26.43
CA ALA A 563 -15.37 -29.32 26.79
C ALA A 563 -14.74 -30.05 25.59
N THR A 564 -14.97 -29.59 24.36
CA THR A 564 -14.45 -30.20 23.12
C THR A 564 -13.26 -29.44 22.58
N PRO A 565 -12.50 -29.98 21.62
CA PRO A 565 -11.49 -29.26 20.83
C PRO A 565 -12.04 -27.99 20.15
N GLN A 566 -13.36 -27.88 19.96
CA GLN A 566 -14.06 -26.74 19.39
C GLN A 566 -14.30 -25.60 20.39
N ALA A 567 -13.79 -25.67 21.61
CA ALA A 567 -13.84 -24.58 22.59
C ALA A 567 -13.29 -23.26 22.04
N ASP A 568 -12.25 -23.33 21.19
CA ASP A 568 -11.67 -22.16 20.56
C ASP A 568 -12.63 -21.49 19.55
N LEU A 569 -13.48 -22.28 18.88
CA LEU A 569 -14.55 -21.74 18.03
C LEU A 569 -15.54 -20.93 18.86
N LEU A 570 -15.98 -21.50 20.01
CA LEU A 570 -16.89 -20.81 20.91
C LEU A 570 -16.29 -19.49 21.46
N ARG A 571 -15.01 -19.52 21.85
CA ARG A 571 -14.29 -18.31 22.30
C ARG A 571 -14.24 -17.23 21.24
N SER A 572 -14.30 -17.59 19.96
CA SER A 572 -14.34 -16.62 18.86
C SER A 572 -15.64 -15.83 18.82
N PHE A 573 -16.71 -16.30 19.44
CA PHE A 573 -18.03 -15.66 19.45
C PHE A 573 -18.49 -15.18 20.83
N TRP A 574 -17.93 -15.72 21.91
CA TRP A 574 -18.38 -15.43 23.27
C TRP A 574 -17.21 -15.30 24.24
N ASN A 575 -17.17 -14.17 24.95
CA ASN A 575 -16.27 -13.95 26.09
C ASN A 575 -17.11 -13.75 27.37
N PRO A 576 -17.17 -14.75 28.28
CA PRO A 576 -17.96 -14.66 29.50
C PRO A 576 -17.43 -13.64 30.51
N GLU A 577 -16.09 -13.42 30.53
CA GLU A 577 -15.45 -12.50 31.48
C GLU A 577 -15.76 -11.04 31.12
N ALA A 578 -15.77 -10.73 29.84
CA ALA A 578 -16.12 -9.40 29.32
C ALA A 578 -17.63 -9.20 29.20
N GLY A 579 -18.46 -10.26 29.28
CA GLY A 579 -19.89 -10.19 29.01
C GLY A 579 -20.24 -9.74 27.61
N ARG A 580 -19.43 -10.16 26.62
CA ARG A 580 -19.57 -9.71 25.23
C ARG A 580 -19.66 -10.86 24.26
N ALA A 581 -20.52 -10.68 23.25
CA ALA A 581 -20.60 -11.56 22.10
C ALA A 581 -20.10 -10.87 20.84
N ARG A 582 -19.59 -11.67 19.91
CA ARG A 582 -19.16 -11.21 18.58
C ARG A 582 -19.99 -11.89 17.50
N THR A 583 -20.60 -11.11 16.64
CA THR A 583 -21.19 -11.55 15.38
C THR A 583 -20.17 -11.32 14.27
N MET A 584 -19.79 -12.38 13.56
CA MET A 584 -18.89 -12.29 12.41
C MET A 584 -19.70 -12.08 11.14
N VAL A 585 -19.37 -11.01 10.44
CA VAL A 585 -19.98 -10.64 9.16
C VAL A 585 -18.98 -10.93 8.05
N ARG A 586 -19.36 -11.78 7.10
CA ARG A 586 -18.54 -12.15 5.94
C ARG A 586 -19.10 -11.50 4.69
N LEU A 587 -18.19 -10.94 3.91
CA LEU A 587 -18.52 -10.30 2.64
C LEU A 587 -17.39 -10.54 1.63
N SER A 588 -17.70 -10.38 0.35
CA SER A 588 -16.70 -10.46 -0.71
C SER A 588 -15.70 -9.30 -0.58
N GLU A 589 -14.39 -9.60 -0.58
CA GLU A 589 -13.35 -8.58 -0.61
C GLU A 589 -13.31 -7.84 -1.96
N SER A 590 -13.82 -8.45 -3.03
CA SER A 590 -13.89 -7.87 -4.35
C SER A 590 -14.96 -6.76 -4.50
N GLN A 591 -15.82 -6.57 -3.50
CA GLN A 591 -16.83 -5.51 -3.53
C GLN A 591 -16.22 -4.10 -3.58
N PRO A 592 -16.88 -3.14 -4.27
CA PRO A 592 -16.43 -1.75 -4.29
C PRO A 592 -16.35 -1.11 -2.89
N ALA A 593 -15.34 -0.26 -2.66
CA ALA A 593 -15.15 0.45 -1.38
C ALA A 593 -16.41 1.14 -0.85
N PRO A 594 -17.16 1.91 -1.66
CA PRO A 594 -18.35 2.57 -1.17
C PRO A 594 -19.43 1.58 -0.70
N ALA A 595 -19.56 0.43 -1.37
CA ALA A 595 -20.50 -0.61 -0.98
C ALA A 595 -20.13 -1.24 0.37
N LYS A 596 -18.85 -1.64 0.56
CA LYS A 596 -18.35 -2.15 1.84
C LYS A 596 -18.55 -1.14 2.97
N MET A 597 -18.21 0.13 2.73
CA MET A 597 -18.39 1.19 3.72
C MET A 597 -19.86 1.34 4.14
N ALA A 598 -20.78 1.35 3.19
CA ALA A 598 -22.22 1.46 3.46
C ALA A 598 -22.75 0.25 4.26
N ILE A 599 -22.28 -0.97 3.93
CA ILE A 599 -22.63 -2.19 4.69
C ILE A 599 -22.15 -2.06 6.14
N PHE A 600 -20.89 -1.69 6.34
CA PHE A 600 -20.30 -1.56 7.68
C PHE A 600 -20.97 -0.47 8.51
N GLU A 601 -21.25 0.70 7.94
CA GLU A 601 -21.97 1.78 8.61
C GLU A 601 -23.40 1.36 9.00
N ARG A 602 -24.07 0.63 8.10
CA ARG A 602 -25.43 0.15 8.37
C ARG A 602 -25.46 -0.94 9.44
N ALA A 603 -24.52 -1.91 9.38
CA ALA A 603 -24.40 -2.98 10.36
C ALA A 603 -24.08 -2.41 11.75
N GLU A 604 -23.16 -1.46 11.85
CA GLU A 604 -22.86 -0.78 13.11
C GLU A 604 -24.05 0.04 13.65
N ALA A 605 -24.78 0.72 12.77
CA ALA A 605 -25.97 1.48 13.14
C ALA A 605 -27.08 0.56 13.68
N LEU A 606 -27.31 -0.61 13.08
CA LEU A 606 -28.25 -1.62 13.57
C LEU A 606 -27.84 -2.14 14.96
N ALA A 607 -26.57 -2.47 15.15
CA ALA A 607 -26.08 -2.93 16.44
C ALA A 607 -26.21 -1.84 17.53
N LYS A 608 -25.88 -0.59 17.20
CA LYS A 608 -26.04 0.55 18.14
C LYS A 608 -27.49 0.87 18.45
N ALA A 609 -28.40 0.68 17.51
CA ALA A 609 -29.84 0.87 17.75
C ALA A 609 -30.38 -0.15 18.75
N GLU A 610 -29.91 -1.40 18.70
CA GLU A 610 -30.36 -2.48 19.56
C GLU A 610 -29.63 -2.51 20.92
N TYR A 611 -28.30 -2.27 20.92
CA TYR A 611 -27.45 -2.43 22.10
C TYR A 611 -26.84 -1.12 22.63
N GLY A 612 -27.19 0.01 22.04
CA GLY A 612 -26.68 1.31 22.45
C GLY A 612 -25.20 1.54 22.06
N GLY A 613 -24.58 2.56 22.64
CA GLY A 613 -23.22 2.98 22.37
C GLY A 613 -22.11 1.98 22.75
N LEU A 614 -22.47 0.87 23.40
CA LEU A 614 -21.50 -0.19 23.78
C LEU A 614 -21.24 -1.18 22.64
N ALA A 615 -22.08 -1.17 21.59
CA ALA A 615 -21.88 -1.98 20.41
C ALA A 615 -20.95 -1.24 19.42
N TYR A 616 -20.01 -1.96 18.81
CA TYR A 616 -19.09 -1.42 17.83
C TYR A 616 -18.70 -2.45 16.78
N LEU A 617 -18.36 -1.95 15.59
CA LEU A 617 -17.84 -2.76 14.50
C LEU A 617 -16.30 -2.73 14.51
N THR A 618 -15.71 -3.88 14.26
CA THR A 618 -14.26 -4.07 14.19
C THR A 618 -13.91 -5.18 13.21
N GLY A 619 -12.65 -5.57 13.15
CA GLY A 619 -12.16 -6.62 12.28
C GLY A 619 -11.29 -6.10 11.15
N LEU A 620 -10.56 -7.02 10.54
CA LEU A 620 -9.50 -6.69 9.61
C LEU A 620 -10.02 -6.04 8.33
N SER A 621 -11.13 -6.54 7.76
CA SER A 621 -11.76 -5.94 6.57
C SER A 621 -12.30 -4.54 6.84
N HIS A 622 -12.77 -4.29 8.08
CA HIS A 622 -13.18 -2.96 8.52
C HIS A 622 -11.98 -1.99 8.55
N LEU A 623 -10.86 -2.40 9.16
CA LEU A 623 -9.62 -1.59 9.20
C LEU A 623 -9.12 -1.26 7.80
N LEU A 624 -9.06 -2.25 6.91
CA LEU A 624 -8.66 -2.04 5.51
C LEU A 624 -9.55 -1.01 4.80
N THR A 625 -10.86 -1.06 5.05
CA THR A 625 -11.81 -0.11 4.48
C THR A 625 -11.64 1.30 5.07
N GLN A 626 -11.37 1.42 6.37
CA GLN A 626 -11.04 2.70 7.03
C GLN A 626 -9.74 3.32 6.50
N THR A 627 -8.72 2.48 6.18
CA THR A 627 -7.50 2.97 5.53
C THR A 627 -7.81 3.69 4.22
N THR A 628 -8.69 3.13 3.40
CA THR A 628 -9.12 3.76 2.13
C THR A 628 -9.77 5.13 2.38
N ARG A 629 -10.63 5.25 3.40
CA ARG A 629 -11.22 6.55 3.80
C ARG A 629 -10.14 7.55 4.22
N GLY A 630 -9.16 7.11 5.00
CA GLY A 630 -8.01 7.93 5.42
C GLY A 630 -7.19 8.44 4.24
N VAL A 631 -6.94 7.60 3.23
CA VAL A 631 -6.24 7.98 1.99
C VAL A 631 -6.99 9.08 1.25
N ILE A 632 -8.32 8.94 1.10
CA ILE A 632 -9.17 9.95 0.43
C ILE A 632 -9.09 11.30 1.15
N ALA A 633 -9.29 11.30 2.46
CA ALA A 633 -9.28 12.51 3.27
C ALA A 633 -7.91 13.23 3.24
N THR A 634 -6.83 12.45 3.26
CA THR A 634 -5.45 12.95 3.34
C THR A 634 -4.93 13.50 2.01
N GLN A 635 -5.41 12.98 0.87
CA GLN A 635 -4.90 13.32 -0.45
C GLN A 635 -4.88 14.85 -0.71
N TRP A 636 -6.00 15.51 -0.49
CA TRP A 636 -6.11 16.95 -0.73
C TRP A 636 -5.39 17.79 0.33
N THR A 637 -5.36 17.31 1.56
CA THR A 637 -4.67 18.00 2.66
C THR A 637 -3.16 18.02 2.42
N THR A 638 -2.55 16.87 2.15
CA THR A 638 -1.10 16.75 1.89
C THR A 638 -0.69 17.52 0.63
N PHE A 639 -1.49 17.41 -0.45
CA PHE A 639 -1.25 18.15 -1.69
C PHE A 639 -1.29 19.67 -1.48
N SER A 640 -2.27 20.16 -0.70
CA SER A 640 -2.40 21.60 -0.40
C SER A 640 -1.22 22.11 0.42
N TRP A 641 -0.80 21.38 1.47
CA TRP A 641 0.37 21.73 2.27
C TRP A 641 1.66 21.68 1.44
N ALA A 642 1.83 20.68 0.58
CA ALA A 642 2.98 20.61 -0.32
C ALA A 642 3.01 21.81 -1.28
N THR A 643 1.89 22.13 -1.91
CA THR A 643 1.77 23.26 -2.84
C THR A 643 2.06 24.60 -2.14
N LEU A 644 1.50 24.81 -0.95
CA LEU A 644 1.73 26.01 -0.15
C LEU A 644 3.19 26.13 0.28
N GLY A 645 3.76 25.06 0.82
CA GLY A 645 5.16 25.03 1.24
C GLY A 645 6.12 25.32 0.09
N ILE A 646 5.92 24.68 -1.06
CA ILE A 646 6.71 24.93 -2.27
C ILE A 646 6.54 26.36 -2.76
N LEU A 647 5.33 26.91 -2.76
CA LEU A 647 5.08 28.30 -3.17
C LEU A 647 5.78 29.31 -2.25
N VAL A 648 5.80 29.05 -0.94
CA VAL A 648 6.57 29.85 0.03
C VAL A 648 8.07 29.79 -0.30
N MET A 649 8.60 28.57 -0.52
CA MET A 649 10.02 28.39 -0.85
C MET A 649 10.40 29.08 -2.16
N LEU A 650 9.58 28.96 -3.21
CA LEU A 650 9.75 29.67 -4.47
C LEU A 650 9.69 31.21 -4.28
N THR A 651 8.79 31.68 -3.42
CA THR A 651 8.68 33.12 -3.10
C THR A 651 9.93 33.64 -2.43
N LEU A 652 10.50 32.90 -1.49
CA LEU A 652 11.76 33.21 -0.83
C LEU A 652 12.94 33.18 -1.80
N ALA A 653 13.08 32.15 -2.59
CA ALA A 653 14.15 31.98 -3.56
C ALA A 653 14.15 33.07 -4.63
N PHE A 654 12.98 33.37 -5.17
CA PHE A 654 12.85 34.39 -6.23
C PHE A 654 12.56 35.79 -5.70
N ARG A 655 12.44 35.95 -4.38
CA ARG A 655 12.15 37.27 -3.72
C ARG A 655 10.95 38.01 -4.32
N GLY A 656 9.92 37.19 -4.72
CA GLY A 656 8.72 37.81 -5.27
C GLY A 656 7.61 36.78 -5.60
N PRO A 657 6.37 37.02 -5.11
CA PRO A 657 5.27 36.06 -5.26
C PRO A 657 4.81 35.89 -6.72
N LYS A 658 4.90 36.91 -7.55
CA LYS A 658 4.51 36.86 -8.96
C LYS A 658 5.34 35.85 -9.77
N LEU A 659 6.66 35.83 -9.50
CA LEU A 659 7.56 34.89 -10.16
C LEU A 659 7.39 33.49 -9.59
N ALA A 660 7.12 33.32 -8.31
CA ALA A 660 6.82 32.07 -7.66
C ALA A 660 5.58 31.39 -8.25
N VAL A 661 4.49 32.15 -8.47
CA VAL A 661 3.27 31.62 -9.10
C VAL A 661 3.51 31.19 -10.56
N LEU A 662 4.32 31.94 -11.31
CA LEU A 662 4.71 31.52 -12.67
C LEU A 662 5.59 30.28 -12.65
N ALA A 663 6.46 30.17 -11.65
CA ALA A 663 7.39 29.05 -11.48
C ALA A 663 6.70 27.72 -11.15
N ILE A 664 5.66 27.74 -10.32
CA ILE A 664 4.95 26.50 -9.93
C ILE A 664 3.96 26.01 -10.99
N LEU A 665 3.55 26.88 -11.92
CA LEU A 665 2.49 26.58 -12.90
C LEU A 665 2.77 25.34 -13.77
N PRO A 666 3.95 25.13 -14.36
CA PRO A 666 4.26 23.93 -15.13
C PRO A 666 4.07 22.65 -14.32
N THR A 667 4.49 22.66 -13.06
CA THR A 667 4.40 21.51 -12.15
C THR A 667 2.95 21.21 -11.78
N LEU A 668 2.15 22.24 -11.43
CA LEU A 668 0.73 22.03 -11.10
C LEU A 668 -0.06 21.49 -12.29
N LEU A 669 0.23 21.97 -13.50
CA LEU A 669 -0.41 21.44 -14.71
C LEU A 669 0.00 20.00 -15.00
N ALA A 670 1.24 19.63 -14.74
CA ALA A 670 1.70 18.25 -14.89
C ALA A 670 1.02 17.31 -13.89
N VAL A 671 0.87 17.73 -12.63
CA VAL A 671 0.13 16.97 -11.62
C VAL A 671 -1.35 16.85 -11.98
N GLY A 672 -1.98 17.97 -12.40
CA GLY A 672 -3.37 17.96 -12.87
C GLY A 672 -3.59 17.04 -14.08
N LEU A 673 -2.63 17.02 -15.01
CA LEU A 673 -2.62 16.09 -16.15
C LEU A 673 -2.60 14.63 -15.69
N VAL A 674 -1.72 14.28 -14.76
CA VAL A 674 -1.56 12.90 -14.29
C VAL A 674 -2.77 12.43 -13.50
N LEU A 675 -3.26 13.22 -12.55
CA LEU A 675 -4.45 12.88 -11.80
C LEU A 675 -5.68 12.77 -12.72
N GLY A 676 -5.78 13.67 -13.71
CA GLY A 676 -6.85 13.60 -14.70
C GLY A 676 -6.75 12.36 -15.60
N LEU A 677 -5.54 11.99 -16.04
CA LEU A 677 -5.31 10.75 -16.79
C LEU A 677 -5.70 9.52 -15.97
N MET A 678 -5.40 9.49 -14.67
CA MET A 678 -5.84 8.40 -13.79
C MET A 678 -7.36 8.24 -13.83
N GLY A 679 -8.10 9.34 -13.71
CA GLY A 679 -9.57 9.30 -13.78
C GLY A 679 -10.10 8.85 -15.15
N TRP A 680 -9.59 9.39 -16.24
CA TRP A 680 -10.00 8.99 -17.60
C TRP A 680 -9.67 7.54 -17.94
N LEU A 681 -8.53 7.03 -17.48
CA LEU A 681 -8.12 5.64 -17.72
C LEU A 681 -8.74 4.66 -16.72
N GLY A 682 -9.54 5.14 -15.76
CA GLY A 682 -10.13 4.32 -14.71
C GLY A 682 -9.11 3.73 -13.75
N LEU A 683 -7.92 4.32 -13.66
CA LEU A 683 -6.90 3.91 -12.71
C LEU A 683 -7.34 4.33 -11.30
N LYS A 684 -7.39 3.37 -10.40
CA LYS A 684 -7.88 3.60 -9.05
C LYS A 684 -6.81 4.22 -8.17
N LEU A 685 -7.24 5.06 -7.23
CA LEU A 685 -6.38 5.67 -6.23
C LEU A 685 -6.25 4.71 -5.04
N ASP A 686 -5.03 4.31 -4.73
CA ASP A 686 -4.61 3.51 -3.58
C ASP A 686 -3.57 4.25 -2.74
N ILE A 687 -3.03 3.62 -1.69
CA ILE A 687 -2.03 4.22 -0.79
C ILE A 687 -0.77 4.69 -1.55
N ALA A 688 -0.29 3.91 -2.52
CA ALA A 688 0.92 4.26 -3.27
C ALA A 688 0.65 5.36 -4.31
N THR A 689 -0.46 5.27 -5.03
CA THR A 689 -0.83 6.26 -6.03
C THR A 689 -1.26 7.59 -5.43
N ALA A 690 -1.71 7.61 -4.17
CA ALA A 690 -1.97 8.83 -3.43
C ALA A 690 -0.70 9.68 -3.22
N LEU A 691 0.46 9.06 -3.21
CA LEU A 691 1.75 9.76 -3.11
C LEU A 691 2.15 10.51 -4.39
N VAL A 692 1.58 10.13 -5.55
CA VAL A 692 1.98 10.62 -6.87
C VAL A 692 1.98 12.15 -6.94
N ALA A 693 0.93 12.80 -6.47
CA ALA A 693 0.79 14.26 -6.56
C ALA A 693 1.89 14.99 -5.79
N SER A 694 2.13 14.60 -4.53
CA SER A 694 3.14 15.25 -3.67
C SER A 694 4.56 14.93 -4.12
N VAL A 695 4.81 13.69 -4.56
CA VAL A 695 6.11 13.27 -5.09
C VAL A 695 6.42 13.99 -6.39
N ALA A 696 5.47 14.06 -7.32
CA ALA A 696 5.63 14.77 -8.58
C ALA A 696 5.86 16.27 -8.36
N LEU A 697 5.17 16.91 -7.40
CA LEU A 697 5.44 18.28 -7.00
C LEU A 697 6.89 18.48 -6.54
N GLY A 698 7.37 17.64 -5.64
CA GLY A 698 8.73 17.74 -5.09
C GLY A 698 9.82 17.55 -6.14
N LEU A 699 9.65 16.58 -7.05
CA LEU A 699 10.63 16.28 -8.11
C LEU A 699 10.63 17.30 -9.25
N SER A 700 9.46 17.81 -9.61
CA SER A 700 9.30 18.60 -10.84
C SER A 700 9.72 20.05 -10.71
N VAL A 701 9.86 20.59 -9.49
CA VAL A 701 10.28 21.97 -9.26
C VAL A 701 11.78 22.18 -9.50
N ASP A 702 12.58 21.12 -9.48
CA ASP A 702 14.04 21.14 -9.75
C ASP A 702 14.36 21.86 -11.05
N ASP A 703 13.75 21.43 -12.14
CA ASP A 703 13.97 21.99 -13.47
C ASP A 703 13.65 23.50 -13.54
N THR A 704 12.62 23.92 -12.78
CA THR A 704 12.20 25.32 -12.70
C THR A 704 13.25 26.19 -12.07
N PHE A 705 13.91 25.72 -10.99
CA PHE A 705 14.99 26.48 -10.34
C PHE A 705 16.18 26.70 -11.27
N HIS A 706 16.61 25.66 -11.95
CA HIS A 706 17.73 25.75 -12.87
C HIS A 706 17.45 26.75 -14.01
N CYS A 707 16.26 26.71 -14.60
CA CYS A 707 15.87 27.66 -15.65
C CYS A 707 15.75 29.09 -15.14
N LEU A 708 15.02 29.31 -14.04
CA LEU A 708 14.70 30.67 -13.57
C LEU A 708 15.87 31.37 -12.88
N LEU A 709 16.69 30.67 -12.08
CA LEU A 709 17.86 31.28 -11.45
C LEU A 709 18.87 31.72 -12.51
N GLN A 710 19.09 30.88 -13.53
CA GLN A 710 19.94 31.23 -14.65
C GLN A 710 19.40 32.46 -15.42
N PHE A 711 18.11 32.43 -15.76
CA PHE A 711 17.45 33.56 -16.42
C PHE A 711 17.60 34.84 -15.61
N ARG A 712 17.35 34.79 -14.28
CA ARG A 712 17.48 35.97 -13.40
C ARG A 712 18.89 36.54 -13.35
N ARG A 713 19.93 35.67 -13.28
CA ARG A 713 21.33 36.11 -13.27
C ARG A 713 21.68 36.83 -14.59
N LEU A 714 21.32 36.23 -15.73
CA LEU A 714 21.59 36.82 -17.04
C LEU A 714 20.80 38.12 -17.26
N ARG A 715 19.59 38.21 -16.73
CA ARG A 715 18.71 39.39 -16.84
C ARG A 715 19.26 40.62 -16.13
N GLN A 716 20.23 40.48 -15.21
CA GLN A 716 20.90 41.62 -14.57
C GLN A 716 21.84 42.37 -15.53
N THR A 717 22.39 41.67 -16.51
CA THR A 717 23.42 42.19 -17.41
C THR A 717 23.01 42.22 -18.86
N ARG A 718 21.90 41.57 -19.24
CA ARG A 718 21.47 41.41 -20.64
C ARG A 718 20.01 41.84 -20.82
N PRO A 719 19.63 42.24 -22.05
CA PRO A 719 18.23 42.42 -22.44
C PRO A 719 17.40 41.14 -22.20
N PHE A 720 16.06 41.28 -22.11
CA PHE A 720 15.16 40.18 -21.77
C PHE A 720 15.31 38.99 -22.77
N GLU A 721 15.35 39.31 -24.04
CA GLU A 721 15.44 38.30 -25.11
C GLU A 721 16.75 37.51 -25.02
N GLU A 722 17.90 38.19 -25.00
CA GLU A 722 19.21 37.54 -24.86
C GLU A 722 19.32 36.71 -23.58
N ALA A 723 18.83 37.23 -22.47
CA ALA A 723 18.82 36.51 -21.18
C ALA A 723 17.99 35.25 -21.27
N LEU A 724 16.82 35.29 -21.93
CA LEU A 724 15.94 34.15 -22.11
C LEU A 724 16.62 33.08 -22.98
N PHE A 725 17.09 33.45 -24.16
CA PHE A 725 17.74 32.52 -25.06
C PHE A 725 18.98 31.89 -24.45
N SER A 726 19.89 32.71 -23.91
CA SER A 726 21.14 32.21 -23.31
C SER A 726 20.87 31.31 -22.10
N SER A 727 19.81 31.55 -21.31
CA SER A 727 19.48 30.69 -20.17
C SER A 727 19.03 29.32 -20.63
N TYR A 728 18.13 29.23 -21.61
CA TYR A 728 17.60 27.95 -22.09
C TYR A 728 18.61 27.18 -22.97
N GLN A 729 19.51 27.87 -23.65
CA GLN A 729 20.62 27.26 -24.35
C GLN A 729 21.54 26.47 -23.42
N VAL A 730 21.79 27.01 -22.22
CA VAL A 730 22.69 26.40 -21.22
C VAL A 730 21.96 25.38 -20.37
N THR A 731 20.76 25.72 -19.84
CA THR A 731 20.07 24.85 -18.87
C THR A 731 19.17 23.82 -19.53
N GLY A 732 18.60 24.11 -20.72
CA GLY A 732 17.64 23.24 -21.36
C GLY A 732 18.12 21.79 -21.62
N PRO A 733 19.34 21.59 -22.12
CA PRO A 733 19.89 20.25 -22.28
C PRO A 733 20.01 19.47 -20.96
N GLY A 734 20.37 20.18 -19.87
CA GLY A 734 20.45 19.58 -18.54
C GLY A 734 19.09 19.13 -18.03
N VAL A 735 18.08 20.01 -18.17
CA VAL A 735 16.69 19.73 -17.79
C VAL A 735 16.11 18.53 -18.53
N LEU A 736 16.29 18.46 -19.87
CA LEU A 736 15.84 17.30 -20.65
C LEU A 736 16.50 16.00 -20.21
N LEU A 737 17.80 16.05 -19.94
CA LEU A 737 18.56 14.88 -19.57
C LEU A 737 18.19 14.37 -18.17
N SER A 738 18.09 15.28 -17.20
CA SER A 738 17.69 14.94 -15.83
C SER A 738 16.28 14.35 -15.80
N SER A 739 15.34 15.01 -16.47
CA SER A 739 13.95 14.55 -16.50
C SER A 739 13.79 13.24 -17.27
N LEU A 740 14.55 13.02 -18.35
CA LEU A 740 14.55 11.73 -19.05
C LEU A 740 15.08 10.61 -18.17
N ALA A 741 16.16 10.85 -17.44
CA ALA A 741 16.73 9.86 -16.53
C ALA A 741 15.78 9.53 -15.37
N VAL A 742 15.16 10.54 -14.79
CA VAL A 742 14.14 10.37 -13.73
C VAL A 742 12.94 9.60 -14.28
N ALA A 743 12.38 10.00 -15.43
CA ALA A 743 11.23 9.32 -16.02
C ALA A 743 11.54 7.86 -16.36
N LEU A 744 12.72 7.56 -16.92
CA LEU A 744 13.14 6.18 -17.19
C LEU A 744 13.33 5.39 -15.89
N GLY A 745 13.92 5.99 -14.86
CA GLY A 745 14.10 5.36 -13.56
C GLY A 745 12.76 4.94 -12.94
N PHE A 746 11.75 5.82 -12.98
CA PHE A 746 10.41 5.49 -12.49
C PHE A 746 9.63 4.53 -13.40
N THR A 747 9.85 4.58 -14.71
CA THR A 747 9.20 3.66 -15.66
C THR A 747 9.58 2.20 -15.39
N VAL A 748 10.73 1.93 -14.79
CA VAL A 748 11.14 0.57 -14.39
C VAL A 748 10.12 -0.05 -13.42
N LEU A 749 9.51 0.73 -12.54
CA LEU A 749 8.49 0.27 -11.60
C LEU A 749 7.25 -0.32 -12.31
N ARG A 750 7.01 0.00 -13.60
CA ARG A 750 5.93 -0.58 -14.42
C ARG A 750 6.01 -2.12 -14.51
N PHE A 751 7.18 -2.68 -14.30
CA PHE A 751 7.42 -4.13 -14.35
C PHE A 751 7.16 -4.83 -13.02
N SER A 752 6.85 -4.10 -11.94
CA SER A 752 6.47 -4.66 -10.66
C SER A 752 5.25 -5.59 -10.78
N GLU A 753 5.22 -6.67 -10.00
CA GLU A 753 4.04 -7.52 -9.83
C GLU A 753 3.00 -6.85 -8.95
N PHE A 754 3.41 -5.88 -8.13
CA PHE A 754 2.53 -5.09 -7.29
C PHE A 754 2.01 -3.88 -8.06
N VAL A 755 0.73 -3.90 -8.43
CA VAL A 755 0.07 -2.92 -9.30
C VAL A 755 0.18 -1.48 -8.80
N PRO A 756 0.05 -1.19 -7.50
CA PRO A 756 0.22 0.17 -6.97
C PRO A 756 1.57 0.79 -7.33
N PHE A 757 2.68 0.02 -7.27
CA PHE A 757 4.00 0.52 -7.63
C PHE A 757 4.17 0.69 -9.13
N ALA A 758 3.61 -0.23 -9.91
CA ALA A 758 3.61 -0.11 -11.36
C ALA A 758 2.89 1.16 -11.83
N THR A 759 1.74 1.47 -11.23
CA THR A 759 0.96 2.67 -11.52
C THR A 759 1.65 3.93 -11.00
N PHE A 760 2.14 3.92 -9.76
CA PHE A 760 2.90 5.01 -9.16
C PHE A 760 4.08 5.41 -10.04
N GLY A 761 4.92 4.45 -10.43
CA GLY A 761 6.11 4.72 -11.25
C GLY A 761 5.76 5.32 -12.61
N LEU A 762 4.75 4.77 -13.28
CA LEU A 762 4.29 5.29 -14.57
C LEU A 762 3.75 6.72 -14.44
N MET A 763 2.94 6.99 -13.40
CA MET A 763 2.35 8.31 -13.20
C MET A 763 3.40 9.36 -12.84
N VAL A 764 4.38 9.03 -12.00
CA VAL A 764 5.51 9.93 -11.69
C VAL A 764 6.37 10.18 -12.93
N ALA A 765 6.61 9.17 -13.75
CA ALA A 765 7.35 9.34 -15.01
C ALA A 765 6.62 10.31 -15.96
N ILE A 766 5.30 10.16 -16.14
CA ILE A 766 4.47 11.07 -16.96
C ILE A 766 4.47 12.48 -16.36
N ALA A 767 4.33 12.62 -15.04
CA ALA A 767 4.36 13.91 -14.36
C ALA A 767 5.69 14.64 -14.59
N THR A 768 6.82 13.93 -14.43
CA THR A 768 8.17 14.49 -14.63
C THR A 768 8.36 14.92 -16.08
N ALA A 769 7.98 14.09 -17.05
CA ALA A 769 8.05 14.44 -18.46
C ALA A 769 7.16 15.65 -18.81
N GLY A 770 5.93 15.67 -18.29
CA GLY A 770 4.99 16.78 -18.45
C GLY A 770 5.49 18.10 -17.87
N SER A 771 6.06 18.05 -16.66
CA SER A 771 6.64 19.22 -15.99
C SER A 771 7.88 19.74 -16.74
N SER A 772 8.75 18.85 -17.19
CA SER A 772 9.94 19.24 -17.99
C SER A 772 9.53 19.94 -19.29
N LEU A 773 8.55 19.38 -20.01
CA LEU A 773 7.96 20.05 -21.19
C LEU A 773 7.35 21.41 -20.82
N GLY A 774 6.65 21.49 -19.71
CA GLY A 774 6.13 22.73 -19.17
C GLY A 774 7.22 23.75 -18.86
N ASN A 775 8.33 23.34 -18.27
CA ASN A 775 9.45 24.20 -17.96
C ASN A 775 10.18 24.70 -19.21
N ILE A 776 10.24 23.88 -20.28
CA ILE A 776 10.93 24.24 -21.53
C ILE A 776 10.03 25.04 -22.47
N VAL A 777 8.70 24.83 -22.43
CA VAL A 777 7.77 25.46 -23.38
C VAL A 777 6.86 26.49 -22.71
N LEU A 778 6.17 26.10 -21.64
CA LEU A 778 5.17 26.96 -21.02
C LEU A 778 5.79 28.08 -20.18
N LEU A 779 6.81 27.79 -19.40
CA LEU A 779 7.46 28.77 -18.54
C LEU A 779 8.05 29.96 -19.33
N PRO A 780 8.84 29.74 -20.41
CA PRO A 780 9.34 30.84 -21.22
C PRO A 780 8.21 31.58 -21.96
N ALA A 781 7.11 30.92 -22.34
CA ALA A 781 5.94 31.57 -22.90
C ALA A 781 5.27 32.52 -21.89
N CYS A 782 5.07 32.04 -20.65
CA CYS A 782 4.50 32.84 -19.56
C CYS A 782 5.39 34.05 -19.22
N LEU A 783 6.73 33.85 -19.13
CA LEU A 783 7.68 34.94 -18.90
C LEU A 783 7.62 35.99 -20.03
N SER A 784 7.56 35.53 -21.29
CA SER A 784 7.47 36.41 -22.47
C SER A 784 6.16 37.22 -22.48
N LEU A 785 5.02 36.59 -22.15
CA LEU A 785 3.74 37.30 -22.01
C LEU A 785 3.78 38.33 -20.88
N ALA A 786 4.33 37.96 -19.73
CA ALA A 786 4.45 38.88 -18.60
C ALA A 786 5.34 40.11 -18.96
N HIS A 787 6.44 39.86 -19.67
CA HIS A 787 7.31 40.93 -20.17
C HIS A 787 6.60 41.85 -21.16
N ARG A 788 5.91 41.29 -22.18
CA ARG A 788 5.15 42.09 -23.16
C ARG A 788 4.05 42.93 -22.51
N ARG A 789 3.33 42.37 -21.52
CA ARG A 789 2.32 43.14 -20.75
C ARG A 789 2.95 44.27 -19.92
N ALA A 790 4.09 44.02 -19.30
CA ALA A 790 4.82 45.03 -18.54
C ALA A 790 5.32 46.18 -19.45
N LYS A 791 5.83 45.84 -20.64
CA LYS A 791 6.27 46.86 -21.62
C LYS A 791 5.13 47.72 -22.13
N ARG A 792 3.93 47.14 -22.38
CA ARG A 792 2.73 47.88 -22.81
C ARG A 792 2.17 48.80 -21.74
N ARG A 793 2.46 48.56 -20.45
CA ARG A 793 1.99 49.39 -19.33
C ARG A 793 2.96 50.53 -18.96
N ARG A 794 4.17 50.57 -19.49
CA ARG A 794 5.08 51.72 -19.31
C ARG A 794 4.62 52.83 -20.27
N PRO A 795 4.39 54.06 -19.76
CA PRO A 795 4.13 55.20 -20.64
C PRO A 795 5.32 55.39 -21.56
N PRO A 796 5.10 55.88 -22.82
CA PRO A 796 6.21 56.21 -23.70
C PRO A 796 7.14 57.19 -22.96
N SER A 797 8.46 56.85 -22.96
CA SER A 797 9.47 57.79 -22.49
C SER A 797 9.30 59.07 -23.28
N PRO A 798 9.32 60.25 -22.65
CA PRO A 798 9.30 61.53 -23.38
C PRO A 798 10.46 61.52 -24.36
N GLU A 799 10.17 61.79 -25.63
CA GLU A 799 11.21 62.01 -26.66
C GLU A 799 12.19 63.03 -26.14
N PRO A 800 13.50 62.88 -26.30
CA PRO A 800 14.45 63.92 -26.01
C PRO A 800 14.05 65.14 -26.86
N VAL A 801 13.56 66.18 -26.15
CA VAL A 801 13.30 67.49 -26.76
C VAL A 801 14.59 67.91 -27.42
N GLY A 802 14.55 68.06 -28.75
CA GLY A 802 15.68 68.35 -29.58
C GLY A 802 16.46 69.57 -29.05
N ALA A 803 17.72 69.35 -28.74
CA ALA A 803 18.75 70.39 -28.63
C ALA A 803 19.22 70.69 -30.06
N ASP A 804 18.34 71.39 -30.80
CA ASP A 804 18.72 72.01 -32.06
C ASP A 804 17.89 73.28 -32.26
N ALA A 805 18.18 74.29 -31.52
CA ALA A 805 17.83 75.66 -31.83
C ALA A 805 18.64 76.57 -30.94
N ASP A 806 19.94 76.80 -31.31
CA ASP A 806 20.67 78.11 -30.97
C ASP A 806 22.12 77.99 -31.54
N ALA A 807 22.21 78.05 -32.88
CA ALA A 807 23.43 78.33 -33.54
C ALA A 807 23.12 79.13 -34.84
N GLU A 808 22.51 80.27 -34.71
CA GLU A 808 22.59 81.35 -35.71
C GLU A 808 22.16 82.68 -35.03
N SER A 809 23.13 83.37 -34.46
CA SER A 809 23.23 84.87 -34.55
C SER A 809 24.58 85.36 -33.98
#